data_1b8fc82dc04fa4b46618d2649f9e1785
#
_entry.id   1b8fc82dc04fa4b46618d2649f9e1785
#
_cell.length_a   1.000
_cell.length_b   1.000
_cell.length_c   1.000
_cell.angle_alpha   90.00
_cell.angle_beta   90.00
_cell.angle_gamma   90.00
#
_symmetry.space_group_name_H-M   'P 1'
#
loop_
_entity.id
_entity.type
_entity.pdbx_description
1 polymer ?
#
loop_
_entity_poly.entity_id
_entity_poly.type
_entity_poly.pdbx_seq_one_letter_code
_entity_poly.pdbx_strand_id
1 'polypeptide(L)'
;MEIGEEEKVIRVSVRNLVEFILRSGDIDNRTSGSVDKEAMLMGGRLHRKIQRSMGSDYHAEVILKTVVPCEGFRLQIEGRADGIIIREQNGEKEVSVDEIKGVLRDLDHITEPLKVHLAQAKCYAYIYADQNRLEKIKVQMTYCHLDTEEIKRFYLEYSKEELEEWFDDLISRYEKWAKFQIEWEMTRNASIKETEFPYPYRPGQRDVAAAVYRTILRRKKLFIQAPTGVGKTISTVFPAVKAVGEGLGDKIFYLTAKTITRTVAEQAFRIMKEQGLHMKVLTITAKEKICFCEETACNPDACHYAKGHFDRVNDAVYDMLMDEKDIDRAAIERQAEKFKVCPFELSLDISTWVDAVICDYNYVFDPNAHLKRFFSEGSGGNYIFLIDEAHNLVERGREMYSAALYKDDFLELRKLIKNLDGKMARRLGEVNKLFLELKRECEDYQILNSVSHIALKLMNLLSEMERFLEEPSDDAIRERVLNLYFQVRSFIGIHDILDENYVVYSELEENGRFKIKLFCVNPAENLQNYLEYGNGTVFFSATLLPIHYYKSLLAVEKDDYAIYAQSAFPKENMLLLQARDVSTRYTMRGRDMYRRYADYLGRTVRCKKGNYMAFFPSYKFMEAVYEQFVLTQEGIDVILQSQNMGEKEREEFLEEFDRERENSLIGLCVMGGVFSEGIDLMADRLIGAIIVGTGLPQVCNDREILKGYFDARGMRGFDYAYLYPGINKVLQSAGRVIRTETDRGIILLLDERFSQRQYRDSFPREWENCHVCTMLTLEDYI
;
A
#
# COMPACT_ATOMS: atom_id res chain seq x y z
N MET A 1 -51.25 -2.76 11.50
CA MET A 1 -50.40 -1.65 11.08
C MET A 1 -49.13 -2.28 10.53
N GLU A 2 -49.11 -2.60 9.26
CA GLU A 2 -47.93 -3.06 8.56
C GLU A 2 -47.00 -1.83 8.49
N ILE A 3 -45.86 -1.94 9.13
CA ILE A 3 -44.76 -0.98 8.95
C ILE A 3 -44.25 -1.31 7.54
N GLY A 4 -44.60 -0.44 6.57
CA GLY A 4 -44.07 -0.58 5.22
C GLY A 4 -42.55 -0.57 5.29
N GLU A 5 -41.91 -1.64 4.84
CA GLU A 5 -40.48 -1.66 4.60
C GLU A 5 -40.18 -0.50 3.63
N GLU A 6 -39.38 0.46 4.07
CA GLU A 6 -38.88 1.51 3.17
C GLU A 6 -38.11 0.82 2.04
N GLU A 7 -38.63 0.93 0.84
CA GLU A 7 -38.04 0.35 -0.39
C GLU A 7 -36.58 0.82 -0.51
N LYS A 8 -35.62 -0.10 -0.50
CA LYS A 8 -34.19 0.24 -0.60
C LYS A 8 -33.89 1.01 -1.89
N VAL A 9 -33.08 2.04 -1.80
CA VAL A 9 -32.65 2.88 -2.95
C VAL A 9 -31.15 2.71 -3.17
N ILE A 10 -30.78 2.13 -4.32
CA ILE A 10 -29.39 2.11 -4.79
C ILE A 10 -29.15 3.34 -5.65
N ARG A 11 -28.02 4.03 -5.40
CA ARG A 11 -27.59 5.20 -6.16
C ARG A 11 -26.39 4.86 -7.02
N VAL A 12 -26.45 5.18 -8.30
CA VAL A 12 -25.33 5.03 -9.22
C VAL A 12 -25.23 6.28 -10.11
N SER A 13 -24.00 6.75 -10.34
CA SER A 13 -23.79 7.83 -11.29
C SER A 13 -23.90 7.30 -12.72
N VAL A 14 -24.38 8.15 -13.65
CA VAL A 14 -24.41 7.82 -15.09
C VAL A 14 -23.03 7.36 -15.56
N ARG A 15 -21.98 8.05 -15.18
CA ARG A 15 -20.62 7.70 -15.55
C ARG A 15 -20.23 6.29 -15.09
N ASN A 16 -20.40 6.00 -13.80
CA ASN A 16 -20.04 4.68 -13.24
C ASN A 16 -20.87 3.56 -13.89
N LEU A 17 -22.16 3.81 -14.15
CA LEU A 17 -23.04 2.84 -14.80
C LEU A 17 -22.53 2.47 -16.19
N VAL A 18 -22.27 3.46 -17.06
CA VAL A 18 -21.85 3.21 -18.44
C VAL A 18 -20.42 2.68 -18.52
N GLU A 19 -19.49 3.21 -17.73
CA GLU A 19 -18.11 2.72 -17.68
C GLU A 19 -18.04 1.27 -17.20
N PHE A 20 -18.89 0.86 -16.25
CA PHE A 20 -18.92 -0.50 -15.74
C PHE A 20 -19.58 -1.49 -16.73
N ILE A 21 -20.76 -1.16 -17.27
CA ILE A 21 -21.52 -2.10 -18.11
C ILE A 21 -21.00 -2.18 -19.54
N LEU A 22 -20.50 -1.08 -20.09
CA LEU A 22 -20.11 -0.97 -21.50
C LEU A 22 -18.60 -1.01 -21.74
N ARG A 23 -17.81 -1.28 -20.72
CA ARG A 23 -16.37 -1.50 -20.89
C ARG A 23 -16.13 -2.68 -21.85
N SER A 24 -15.17 -2.51 -22.73
CA SER A 24 -14.83 -3.51 -23.75
C SER A 24 -13.37 -3.37 -24.21
N GLY A 25 -12.83 -4.42 -24.83
CA GLY A 25 -11.52 -4.42 -25.45
C GLY A 25 -10.42 -4.98 -24.55
N ASP A 26 -9.20 -4.54 -24.80
CA ASP A 26 -7.96 -5.12 -24.31
C ASP A 26 -7.36 -4.34 -23.13
N ILE A 27 -6.55 -5.02 -22.31
CA ILE A 27 -5.56 -4.34 -21.49
C ILE A 27 -4.37 -4.01 -22.41
N ASP A 28 -4.01 -2.73 -22.50
CA ASP A 28 -2.84 -2.28 -23.24
C ASP A 28 -2.10 -1.18 -22.48
N ASN A 29 -0.96 -1.53 -21.88
CA ASN A 29 -0.13 -0.60 -21.14
C ASN A 29 0.77 0.29 -22.03
N ARG A 30 0.78 0.06 -23.33
CA ARG A 30 1.54 0.88 -24.32
C ARG A 30 0.79 2.18 -24.64
N THR A 31 -0.54 2.13 -24.56
CA THR A 31 -1.44 3.24 -24.92
C THR A 31 -2.02 3.98 -23.72
N SER A 32 -1.90 3.44 -22.52
CA SER A 32 -2.36 4.08 -21.30
C SER A 32 -1.36 5.16 -20.84
N GLY A 33 -1.38 6.28 -21.55
CA GLY A 33 -0.99 7.55 -20.96
C GLY A 33 -1.91 7.73 -19.74
N SER A 34 -1.34 7.73 -18.52
CA SER A 34 -2.12 8.03 -17.34
C SER A 34 -2.77 9.38 -17.55
N VAL A 35 -4.07 9.46 -17.30
CA VAL A 35 -4.76 10.73 -17.17
C VAL A 35 -4.15 11.41 -15.95
N ASP A 36 -3.17 12.27 -16.18
CA ASP A 36 -2.49 13.01 -15.15
C ASP A 36 -3.49 13.95 -14.46
N LYS A 37 -3.25 14.20 -13.17
CA LYS A 37 -3.98 15.25 -12.41
C LYS A 37 -3.98 16.57 -13.18
N GLU A 38 -2.91 16.84 -13.92
CA GLU A 38 -2.76 17.99 -14.80
C GLU A 38 -3.70 17.90 -16.02
N ALA A 39 -3.82 16.74 -16.67
CA ALA A 39 -4.77 16.51 -17.76
C ALA A 39 -6.24 16.62 -17.26
N MET A 40 -6.55 16.16 -16.05
CA MET A 40 -7.86 16.37 -15.43
C MET A 40 -8.13 17.86 -15.13
N LEU A 41 -7.15 18.58 -14.60
CA LEU A 41 -7.24 20.02 -14.35
C LEU A 41 -7.34 20.82 -15.64
N MET A 42 -6.56 20.45 -16.67
CA MET A 42 -6.66 21.03 -18.01
C MET A 42 -8.01 20.73 -18.64
N GLY A 43 -8.50 19.50 -18.54
CA GLY A 43 -9.83 19.10 -18.98
C GLY A 43 -10.91 19.96 -18.34
N GLY A 44 -10.89 20.12 -17.01
CA GLY A 44 -11.86 20.97 -16.30
C GLY A 44 -11.78 22.48 -16.64
N ARG A 45 -10.55 22.99 -16.94
CA ARG A 45 -10.39 24.36 -17.46
C ARG A 45 -10.96 24.51 -18.86
N LEU A 46 -10.72 23.52 -19.70
CA LEU A 46 -11.14 23.50 -21.07
C LEU A 46 -12.66 23.35 -21.19
N HIS A 47 -13.29 22.49 -20.40
CA HIS A 47 -14.75 22.41 -20.29
C HIS A 47 -15.37 23.77 -19.99
N ARG A 48 -14.88 24.44 -18.95
CA ARG A 48 -15.38 25.80 -18.60
C ARG A 48 -15.13 26.84 -19.69
N LYS A 49 -14.02 26.73 -20.43
CA LYS A 49 -13.71 27.63 -21.56
C LYS A 49 -14.67 27.39 -22.71
N ILE A 50 -14.95 26.14 -23.06
CA ILE A 50 -15.92 25.78 -24.11
C ILE A 50 -17.31 26.23 -23.70
N GLN A 51 -17.78 25.88 -22.49
CA GLN A 51 -19.09 26.28 -21.97
C GLN A 51 -19.28 27.82 -22.00
N ARG A 52 -18.27 28.60 -21.63
CA ARG A 52 -18.31 30.06 -21.68
C ARG A 52 -18.31 30.64 -23.12
N SER A 53 -17.80 29.93 -24.09
CA SER A 53 -17.80 30.32 -25.49
C SER A 53 -19.13 30.07 -26.19
N MET A 54 -20.01 29.29 -25.54
CA MET A 54 -21.35 28.97 -26.08
C MET A 54 -22.31 30.16 -25.89
N GLY A 55 -23.38 30.19 -26.68
CA GLY A 55 -24.39 31.26 -26.63
C GLY A 55 -25.35 31.19 -25.45
N SER A 56 -26.30 32.11 -25.40
CA SER A 56 -27.33 32.18 -24.35
C SER A 56 -28.32 31.00 -24.33
N ASP A 57 -28.33 30.21 -25.39
CA ASP A 57 -29.09 28.97 -25.57
C ASP A 57 -28.45 27.77 -24.90
N TYR A 58 -27.26 27.92 -24.30
CA TYR A 58 -26.48 26.87 -23.63
C TYR A 58 -26.62 26.92 -22.11
N HIS A 59 -27.13 25.86 -21.51
CA HIS A 59 -27.24 25.67 -20.07
C HIS A 59 -26.16 24.71 -19.60
N ALA A 60 -25.12 25.23 -18.93
CA ALA A 60 -24.00 24.42 -18.47
C ALA A 60 -24.31 23.66 -17.17
N GLU A 61 -23.66 22.50 -16.96
CA GLU A 61 -23.63 21.75 -15.70
C GLU A 61 -25.02 21.35 -15.18
N VAL A 62 -25.90 20.83 -16.07
CA VAL A 62 -27.28 20.48 -15.73
C VAL A 62 -27.34 19.16 -14.97
N ILE A 63 -27.85 19.19 -13.74
CA ILE A 63 -28.06 18.00 -12.92
C ILE A 63 -29.29 17.25 -13.43
N LEU A 64 -29.11 15.99 -13.77
CA LEU A 64 -30.13 15.08 -14.24
C LEU A 64 -30.22 13.87 -13.34
N LYS A 65 -31.44 13.43 -13.03
CA LYS A 65 -31.69 12.32 -12.11
C LYS A 65 -32.96 11.58 -12.53
N THR A 66 -32.91 10.28 -12.54
CA THR A 66 -34.11 9.44 -12.71
C THR A 66 -34.14 8.31 -11.68
N VAL A 67 -35.31 7.76 -11.44
CA VAL A 67 -35.51 6.63 -10.53
C VAL A 67 -36.26 5.54 -11.28
N VAL A 68 -35.58 4.41 -11.45
CA VAL A 68 -36.14 3.23 -12.11
C VAL A 68 -36.62 2.25 -11.04
N PRO A 69 -37.91 1.83 -11.06
CA PRO A 69 -38.39 0.79 -10.19
C PRO A 69 -37.84 -0.57 -10.64
N CYS A 70 -37.24 -1.33 -9.73
CA CYS A 70 -36.81 -2.71 -9.94
C CYS A 70 -37.54 -3.65 -8.98
N GLU A 71 -37.37 -4.96 -9.13
CA GLU A 71 -38.00 -5.94 -8.25
C GLU A 71 -37.44 -5.86 -6.82
N GLY A 72 -38.18 -5.25 -5.88
CA GLY A 72 -37.82 -5.14 -4.46
C GLY A 72 -36.93 -3.95 -4.09
N PHE A 73 -36.61 -3.06 -5.05
CA PHE A 73 -35.80 -1.86 -4.77
C PHE A 73 -36.00 -0.78 -5.85
N ARG A 74 -35.41 0.39 -5.63
CA ARG A 74 -35.34 1.46 -6.62
C ARG A 74 -33.90 1.77 -6.99
N LEU A 75 -33.65 1.91 -8.28
CA LEU A 75 -32.35 2.34 -8.81
C LEU A 75 -32.41 3.84 -9.15
N GLN A 76 -31.70 4.65 -8.38
CA GLN A 76 -31.55 6.06 -8.63
C GLN A 76 -30.29 6.31 -9.45
N ILE A 77 -30.49 6.83 -10.67
CA ILE A 77 -29.40 7.17 -11.58
C ILE A 77 -29.31 8.68 -11.66
N GLU A 78 -28.13 9.21 -11.41
CA GLU A 78 -27.91 10.65 -11.38
C GLU A 78 -26.58 11.02 -12.03
N GLY A 79 -26.52 12.23 -12.56
CA GLY A 79 -25.30 12.77 -13.12
C GLY A 79 -25.47 14.24 -13.53
N ARG A 80 -24.42 14.79 -14.07
CA ARG A 80 -24.37 16.18 -14.49
C ARG A 80 -23.92 16.24 -15.94
N ALA A 81 -24.85 16.62 -16.84
CA ALA A 81 -24.54 16.86 -18.24
C ALA A 81 -23.68 18.13 -18.39
N ASP A 82 -22.67 18.08 -19.23
CA ASP A 82 -21.77 19.22 -19.46
C ASP A 82 -22.56 20.43 -20.01
N GLY A 83 -23.56 20.16 -20.85
CA GLY A 83 -24.44 21.22 -21.33
C GLY A 83 -25.75 20.73 -21.96
N ILE A 84 -26.77 21.59 -21.90
CA ILE A 84 -28.03 21.44 -22.64
C ILE A 84 -28.21 22.66 -23.51
N ILE A 85 -28.36 22.47 -24.81
CA ILE A 85 -28.62 23.53 -25.80
C ILE A 85 -30.09 23.52 -26.11
N ILE A 86 -30.75 24.70 -25.96
CA ILE A 86 -32.19 24.86 -26.24
C ILE A 86 -32.34 25.94 -27.30
N ARG A 87 -32.77 25.60 -28.51
CA ARG A 87 -33.00 26.53 -29.60
C ARG A 87 -34.45 26.49 -30.00
N GLU A 88 -34.99 27.66 -30.28
CA GLU A 88 -36.32 27.79 -30.91
C GLU A 88 -36.13 28.17 -32.38
N GLN A 89 -36.56 27.27 -33.29
CA GLN A 89 -36.62 27.52 -34.73
C GLN A 89 -38.00 27.24 -35.25
N ASN A 90 -38.59 28.24 -35.91
CA ASN A 90 -39.94 28.11 -36.53
C ASN A 90 -41.05 27.70 -35.56
N GLY A 91 -40.95 27.98 -34.27
CA GLY A 91 -41.92 27.63 -33.24
C GLY A 91 -41.75 26.17 -32.70
N GLU A 92 -40.77 25.44 -33.16
CA GLU A 92 -40.36 24.16 -32.61
C GLU A 92 -39.13 24.34 -31.71
N LYS A 93 -39.16 23.66 -30.56
CA LYS A 93 -38.06 23.65 -29.60
C LYS A 93 -37.12 22.48 -29.91
N GLU A 94 -35.92 22.84 -30.39
CA GLU A 94 -34.85 21.87 -30.61
C GLU A 94 -33.95 21.83 -29.38
N VAL A 95 -33.77 20.61 -28.83
CA VAL A 95 -32.92 20.39 -27.64
C VAL A 95 -31.77 19.46 -28.00
N SER A 96 -30.57 19.84 -27.56
CA SER A 96 -29.37 18.99 -27.71
C SER A 96 -28.65 18.85 -26.38
N VAL A 97 -28.24 17.64 -26.02
CA VAL A 97 -27.28 17.37 -24.93
C VAL A 97 -25.88 17.50 -25.49
N ASP A 98 -25.02 18.29 -24.83
CA ASP A 98 -23.59 18.41 -25.16
C ASP A 98 -22.76 17.70 -24.09
N GLU A 99 -21.93 16.77 -24.52
CA GLU A 99 -20.96 16.06 -23.68
C GLU A 99 -19.55 16.37 -24.19
N ILE A 100 -18.73 16.97 -23.30
CA ILE A 100 -17.39 17.47 -23.64
C ILE A 100 -16.34 16.50 -23.13
N LYS A 101 -15.39 16.11 -23.98
CA LYS A 101 -14.28 15.22 -23.64
C LYS A 101 -12.96 15.83 -24.07
N GLY A 102 -12.06 16.04 -23.08
CA GLY A 102 -10.66 16.35 -23.35
C GLY A 102 -9.90 15.10 -23.74
N VAL A 103 -9.13 15.18 -24.83
CA VAL A 103 -8.31 14.08 -25.35
C VAL A 103 -6.90 14.56 -25.70
N LEU A 104 -5.91 13.72 -25.52
CA LEU A 104 -4.53 13.95 -25.99
C LEU A 104 -4.30 13.35 -27.38
N ARG A 105 -5.19 12.45 -27.82
CA ARG A 105 -5.12 11.82 -29.13
C ARG A 105 -5.51 12.82 -30.22
N ASP A 106 -4.81 12.77 -31.36
CA ASP A 106 -5.10 13.56 -32.54
C ASP A 106 -6.58 13.38 -32.96
N LEU A 107 -7.28 14.51 -33.10
CA LEU A 107 -8.69 14.56 -33.43
C LEU A 107 -9.02 13.98 -34.81
N ASP A 108 -8.06 13.98 -35.74
CA ASP A 108 -8.24 13.40 -37.08
C ASP A 108 -8.45 11.89 -37.03
N HIS A 109 -7.88 11.24 -36.03
CA HIS A 109 -8.04 9.80 -35.79
C HIS A 109 -9.37 9.43 -35.09
N ILE A 110 -10.15 10.39 -34.64
CA ILE A 110 -11.48 10.17 -34.05
C ILE A 110 -12.52 10.34 -35.17
N THR A 111 -12.89 9.26 -35.81
CA THR A 111 -13.87 9.28 -36.92
C THR A 111 -15.32 9.16 -36.46
N GLU A 112 -15.54 8.59 -35.26
CA GLU A 112 -16.83 8.45 -34.59
C GLU A 112 -16.68 8.60 -33.08
N PRO A 113 -17.75 8.95 -32.33
CA PRO A 113 -17.70 9.02 -30.88
C PRO A 113 -17.36 7.69 -30.24
N LEU A 114 -16.51 7.71 -29.20
CA LEU A 114 -16.23 6.52 -28.39
C LEU A 114 -17.52 6.03 -27.73
N LYS A 115 -17.78 4.73 -27.79
CA LYS A 115 -19.04 4.10 -27.33
C LYS A 115 -19.42 4.49 -25.88
N VAL A 116 -18.45 4.48 -24.96
CA VAL A 116 -18.69 4.82 -23.55
C VAL A 116 -19.03 6.32 -23.38
N HIS A 117 -18.36 7.21 -24.12
CA HIS A 117 -18.67 8.65 -24.09
C HIS A 117 -20.04 8.96 -24.65
N LEU A 118 -20.38 8.34 -25.77
CA LEU A 118 -21.71 8.45 -26.39
C LEU A 118 -22.80 7.89 -25.49
N ALA A 119 -22.54 6.78 -24.81
CA ALA A 119 -23.48 6.19 -23.85
C ALA A 119 -23.80 7.13 -22.68
N GLN A 120 -22.82 7.86 -22.18
CA GLN A 120 -23.03 8.86 -21.15
C GLN A 120 -23.96 9.98 -21.63
N ALA A 121 -23.71 10.49 -22.83
CA ALA A 121 -24.57 11.50 -23.46
C ALA A 121 -25.99 10.98 -23.75
N LYS A 122 -26.13 9.72 -24.19
CA LYS A 122 -27.44 9.05 -24.39
C LYS A 122 -28.24 8.93 -23.10
N CYS A 123 -27.59 8.57 -21.97
CA CYS A 123 -28.25 8.55 -20.65
C CYS A 123 -28.81 9.93 -20.31
N TYR A 124 -28.02 10.99 -20.48
CA TYR A 124 -28.50 12.34 -20.21
C TYR A 124 -29.59 12.76 -21.16
N ALA A 125 -29.49 12.41 -22.44
CA ALA A 125 -30.52 12.70 -23.44
C ALA A 125 -31.84 12.00 -23.09
N TYR A 126 -31.82 10.71 -22.72
CA TYR A 126 -32.99 9.99 -22.26
C TYR A 126 -33.64 10.65 -21.05
N ILE A 127 -32.88 10.88 -19.99
CA ILE A 127 -33.40 11.47 -18.75
C ILE A 127 -34.04 12.85 -19.02
N TYR A 128 -33.38 13.70 -19.82
CA TYR A 128 -33.89 15.01 -20.15
C TYR A 128 -35.13 14.95 -21.03
N ALA A 129 -35.15 14.09 -22.05
CA ALA A 129 -36.29 13.89 -22.95
C ALA A 129 -37.54 13.39 -22.20
N ASP A 130 -37.36 12.43 -21.31
CA ASP A 130 -38.43 11.89 -20.49
C ASP A 130 -39.00 12.95 -19.53
N GLN A 131 -38.18 13.70 -18.82
CA GLN A 131 -38.62 14.75 -17.90
C GLN A 131 -39.32 15.90 -18.58
N ASN A 132 -38.94 16.22 -19.83
CA ASN A 132 -39.50 17.34 -20.59
C ASN A 132 -40.53 16.90 -21.65
N ARG A 133 -40.83 15.59 -21.73
CA ARG A 133 -41.80 14.99 -22.69
C ARG A 133 -41.45 15.32 -24.14
N LEU A 134 -40.18 15.20 -24.50
CA LEU A 134 -39.70 15.43 -25.85
C LEU A 134 -39.80 14.12 -26.64
N GLU A 135 -40.31 14.18 -27.88
CA GLU A 135 -40.36 13.02 -28.79
C GLU A 135 -38.99 12.75 -29.45
N LYS A 136 -38.18 13.80 -29.58
CA LYS A 136 -36.82 13.73 -30.17
C LYS A 136 -35.85 14.61 -29.41
N ILE A 137 -34.60 14.20 -29.40
CA ILE A 137 -33.49 14.97 -28.78
C ILE A 137 -32.21 14.71 -29.57
N LYS A 138 -31.39 15.76 -29.69
CA LYS A 138 -30.05 15.66 -30.28
C LYS A 138 -28.98 15.44 -29.23
N VAL A 139 -27.92 14.77 -29.65
CA VAL A 139 -26.69 14.59 -28.87
C VAL A 139 -25.55 15.24 -29.64
N GLN A 140 -24.83 16.14 -28.99
CA GLN A 140 -23.59 16.72 -29.46
C GLN A 140 -22.44 16.14 -28.65
N MET A 141 -21.50 15.49 -29.31
CA MET A 141 -20.24 15.03 -28.70
C MET A 141 -19.14 16.01 -29.05
N THR A 142 -18.62 16.71 -28.06
CA THR A 142 -17.56 17.71 -28.24
C THR A 142 -16.22 17.16 -27.74
N TYR A 143 -15.33 16.80 -28.67
CA TYR A 143 -13.95 16.42 -28.35
C TYR A 143 -13.03 17.64 -28.47
N CYS A 144 -12.19 17.84 -27.46
CA CYS A 144 -11.22 18.92 -27.46
C CYS A 144 -9.82 18.37 -27.17
N HIS A 145 -8.85 18.72 -28.01
CA HIS A 145 -7.45 18.36 -27.79
C HIS A 145 -6.88 19.19 -26.66
N LEU A 146 -6.30 18.52 -25.64
CA LEU A 146 -5.87 19.19 -24.40
C LEU A 146 -4.76 20.23 -24.64
N ASP A 147 -3.83 19.97 -25.57
CA ASP A 147 -2.67 20.84 -25.83
C ASP A 147 -2.95 21.92 -26.88
N THR A 148 -3.62 21.55 -27.99
CA THR A 148 -3.88 22.49 -29.12
C THR A 148 -5.17 23.26 -28.97
N GLU A 149 -6.06 22.82 -28.05
CA GLU A 149 -7.42 23.35 -27.84
C GLU A 149 -8.32 23.24 -29.11
N GLU A 150 -7.93 22.47 -30.11
CA GLU A 150 -8.74 22.19 -31.28
C GLU A 150 -9.99 21.41 -30.88
N ILE A 151 -11.10 21.67 -31.56
CA ILE A 151 -12.40 21.11 -31.23
C ILE A 151 -13.00 20.38 -32.43
N LYS A 152 -13.44 19.15 -32.21
CA LYS A 152 -14.21 18.35 -33.17
C LYS A 152 -15.56 17.96 -32.58
N ARG A 153 -16.63 18.15 -33.33
CA ARG A 153 -17.99 17.86 -32.88
C ARG A 153 -18.66 16.83 -33.76
N PHE A 154 -19.42 15.94 -33.11
CA PHE A 154 -20.28 14.98 -33.77
C PHE A 154 -21.73 15.26 -33.33
N TYR A 155 -22.66 15.17 -34.25
CA TYR A 155 -24.08 15.43 -34.04
C TYR A 155 -24.87 14.19 -34.40
N LEU A 156 -25.71 13.74 -33.45
CA LEU A 156 -26.59 12.60 -33.61
C LEU A 156 -28.00 13.01 -33.15
N GLU A 157 -29.02 12.38 -33.72
CA GLU A 157 -30.40 12.61 -33.31
C GLU A 157 -31.05 11.26 -32.97
N TYR A 158 -31.84 11.23 -31.89
CA TYR A 158 -32.49 10.04 -31.38
C TYR A 158 -33.97 10.35 -31.12
N SER A 159 -34.85 9.39 -31.36
CA SER A 159 -36.21 9.42 -30.83
C SER A 159 -36.21 9.05 -29.35
N LYS A 160 -37.26 9.41 -28.62
CA LYS A 160 -37.40 9.02 -27.21
C LYS A 160 -37.46 7.51 -27.08
N GLU A 161 -38.21 6.84 -27.99
CA GLU A 161 -38.39 5.39 -28.01
C GLU A 161 -37.03 4.66 -28.18
N GLU A 162 -36.18 5.13 -29.11
CA GLU A 162 -34.87 4.54 -29.32
C GLU A 162 -33.97 4.68 -28.07
N LEU A 163 -34.05 5.82 -27.37
CA LEU A 163 -33.29 6.03 -26.15
C LEU A 163 -33.83 5.22 -24.97
N GLU A 164 -35.16 5.07 -24.89
CA GLU A 164 -35.82 4.29 -23.84
C GLU A 164 -35.47 2.80 -23.98
N GLU A 165 -35.60 2.20 -25.17
CA GLU A 165 -35.21 0.81 -25.42
C GLU A 165 -33.71 0.58 -25.09
N TRP A 166 -32.85 1.49 -25.52
CA TRP A 166 -31.42 1.40 -25.23
C TRP A 166 -31.10 1.56 -23.73
N PHE A 167 -31.79 2.47 -23.04
CA PHE A 167 -31.60 2.71 -21.61
C PHE A 167 -32.12 1.53 -20.78
N ASP A 168 -33.26 0.95 -21.15
CA ASP A 168 -33.82 -0.23 -20.51
C ASP A 168 -32.90 -1.46 -20.65
N ASP A 169 -32.26 -1.66 -21.81
CA ASP A 169 -31.20 -2.70 -21.96
C ASP A 169 -30.03 -2.44 -21.01
N LEU A 170 -29.54 -1.21 -20.94
CA LEU A 170 -28.44 -0.83 -20.04
C LEU A 170 -28.80 -1.12 -18.58
N ILE A 171 -30.03 -0.75 -18.15
CA ILE A 171 -30.52 -0.98 -16.78
C ILE A 171 -30.68 -2.46 -16.51
N SER A 172 -31.29 -3.22 -17.40
CA SER A 172 -31.47 -4.67 -17.29
C SER A 172 -30.15 -5.41 -17.07
N ARG A 173 -29.07 -4.94 -17.72
CA ARG A 173 -27.72 -5.49 -17.54
C ARG A 173 -27.10 -5.13 -16.20
N TYR A 174 -27.47 -4.00 -15.60
CA TYR A 174 -26.99 -3.57 -14.29
C TYR A 174 -27.83 -4.13 -13.13
N GLU A 175 -29.11 -4.43 -13.34
CA GLU A 175 -30.05 -4.84 -12.30
C GLU A 175 -29.55 -6.05 -11.50
N LYS A 176 -28.97 -7.06 -12.17
CA LYS A 176 -28.39 -8.24 -11.50
C LYS A 176 -27.33 -7.88 -10.45
N TRP A 177 -26.57 -6.82 -10.68
CA TRP A 177 -25.52 -6.33 -9.77
C TRP A 177 -26.11 -5.58 -8.58
N ALA A 178 -27.10 -4.75 -8.83
CA ALA A 178 -27.83 -4.03 -7.79
C ALA A 178 -28.57 -5.00 -6.87
N LYS A 179 -29.24 -6.01 -7.44
CA LYS A 179 -29.93 -7.07 -6.68
C LYS A 179 -28.94 -7.87 -5.83
N PHE A 180 -27.83 -8.30 -6.42
CA PHE A 180 -26.74 -8.96 -5.67
C PHE A 180 -26.28 -8.12 -4.47
N GLN A 181 -26.05 -6.82 -4.66
CA GLN A 181 -25.56 -5.94 -3.60
C GLN A 181 -26.54 -5.87 -2.42
N ILE A 182 -27.84 -5.77 -2.69
CA ILE A 182 -28.87 -5.70 -1.65
C ILE A 182 -28.99 -7.02 -0.89
N GLU A 183 -29.14 -8.13 -1.63
CA GLU A 183 -29.29 -9.46 -1.04
C GLU A 183 -28.07 -9.86 -0.22
N TRP A 184 -26.89 -9.55 -0.76
CA TRP A 184 -25.64 -9.81 -0.06
C TRP A 184 -25.51 -8.99 1.23
N GLU A 185 -25.81 -7.68 1.18
CA GLU A 185 -25.76 -6.82 2.36
C GLU A 185 -26.71 -7.32 3.46
N MET A 186 -27.90 -7.76 3.12
CA MET A 186 -28.86 -8.32 4.07
C MET A 186 -28.32 -9.60 4.71
N THR A 187 -27.85 -10.53 3.88
CA THR A 187 -27.27 -11.81 4.34
C THR A 187 -26.06 -11.59 5.24
N ARG A 188 -25.12 -10.74 4.79
CA ARG A 188 -23.94 -10.35 5.55
C ARG A 188 -24.31 -9.77 6.91
N ASN A 189 -25.14 -8.74 6.94
CA ASN A 189 -25.48 -8.03 8.17
C ASN A 189 -26.26 -8.93 9.16
N ALA A 190 -27.12 -9.83 8.67
CA ALA A 190 -27.79 -10.83 9.49
C ALA A 190 -26.78 -11.77 10.15
N SER A 191 -25.83 -12.32 9.37
CA SER A 191 -24.80 -13.22 9.89
C SER A 191 -23.86 -12.54 10.91
N ILE A 192 -23.49 -11.26 10.65
CA ILE A 192 -22.63 -10.49 11.56
C ILE A 192 -23.27 -10.31 12.95
N LYS A 193 -24.59 -10.11 13.01
CA LYS A 193 -25.28 -9.97 14.31
C LYS A 193 -25.08 -11.19 15.20
N GLU A 194 -25.16 -12.39 14.62
CA GLU A 194 -25.06 -13.66 15.33
C GLU A 194 -23.62 -14.12 15.57
N THR A 195 -22.66 -13.57 14.82
CA THR A 195 -21.24 -13.93 14.98
C THR A 195 -20.73 -13.51 16.37
N GLU A 196 -20.19 -14.44 17.13
CA GLU A 196 -19.53 -14.18 18.42
C GLU A 196 -18.00 -14.20 18.26
N PHE A 197 -17.28 -13.73 19.30
CA PHE A 197 -15.83 -13.83 19.30
C PHE A 197 -15.41 -15.31 19.34
N PRO A 198 -14.55 -15.78 18.40
CA PRO A 198 -14.40 -17.21 18.13
C PRO A 198 -13.69 -18.01 19.23
N TYR A 199 -13.13 -17.35 20.24
CA TYR A 199 -12.39 -17.98 21.33
C TYR A 199 -12.77 -17.41 22.68
N PRO A 200 -12.51 -18.10 23.80
CA PRO A 200 -12.50 -17.47 25.13
C PRO A 200 -11.51 -16.29 25.13
N TYR A 201 -11.96 -15.14 25.60
CA TYR A 201 -11.08 -13.97 25.67
C TYR A 201 -9.88 -14.20 26.60
N ARG A 202 -8.69 -13.96 26.09
CA ARG A 202 -7.47 -13.85 26.89
C ARG A 202 -7.41 -12.52 27.64
N PRO A 203 -6.60 -12.41 28.71
CA PRO A 203 -6.39 -11.13 29.39
C PRO A 203 -6.04 -10.01 28.41
N GLY A 204 -6.72 -8.86 28.53
CA GLY A 204 -6.52 -7.69 27.67
C GLY A 204 -7.15 -7.73 26.28
N GLN A 205 -7.53 -8.89 25.73
CA GLN A 205 -8.14 -8.97 24.40
C GLN A 205 -9.47 -8.22 24.29
N ARG A 206 -10.32 -8.35 25.31
CA ARG A 206 -11.63 -7.68 25.35
C ARG A 206 -11.47 -6.15 25.34
N ASP A 207 -10.46 -5.64 26.05
CA ASP A 207 -10.19 -4.21 26.11
C ASP A 207 -9.69 -3.69 24.76
N VAL A 208 -8.82 -4.47 24.06
CA VAL A 208 -8.38 -4.16 22.70
C VAL A 208 -9.57 -4.13 21.74
N ALA A 209 -10.41 -5.18 21.72
CA ALA A 209 -11.58 -5.24 20.85
C ALA A 209 -12.56 -4.08 21.12
N ALA A 210 -12.82 -3.76 22.38
CA ALA A 210 -13.65 -2.63 22.76
C ALA A 210 -13.04 -1.28 22.36
N ALA A 211 -11.72 -1.11 22.45
CA ALA A 211 -11.01 0.10 22.01
C ALA A 211 -11.09 0.27 20.49
N VAL A 212 -10.91 -0.80 19.72
CA VAL A 212 -11.05 -0.79 18.26
C VAL A 212 -12.46 -0.37 17.86
N TYR A 213 -13.49 -1.01 18.42
CA TYR A 213 -14.88 -0.68 18.12
C TYR A 213 -15.22 0.78 18.44
N ARG A 214 -14.83 1.26 19.64
CA ARG A 214 -15.04 2.67 20.03
C ARG A 214 -14.32 3.65 19.12
N THR A 215 -13.15 3.28 18.62
CA THR A 215 -12.36 4.10 17.69
C THR A 215 -13.11 4.27 16.36
N ILE A 216 -13.63 3.19 15.81
CA ILE A 216 -14.44 3.21 14.58
C ILE A 216 -15.70 4.05 14.80
N LEU A 217 -16.44 3.80 15.89
CA LEU A 217 -17.64 4.55 16.24
C LEU A 217 -17.40 6.06 16.36
N ARG A 218 -16.21 6.47 16.84
CA ARG A 218 -15.85 7.87 17.06
C ARG A 218 -15.10 8.50 15.88
N ARG A 219 -14.88 7.77 14.81
CA ARG A 219 -14.13 8.21 13.62
C ARG A 219 -12.74 8.74 13.96
N LYS A 220 -11.99 7.98 14.76
CA LYS A 220 -10.65 8.32 15.25
C LYS A 220 -9.63 7.30 14.78
N LYS A 221 -8.35 7.57 15.13
CA LYS A 221 -7.24 6.64 14.95
C LYS A 221 -6.82 6.06 16.28
N LEU A 222 -6.36 4.80 16.26
CA LEU A 222 -5.92 4.06 17.45
C LEU A 222 -4.56 3.43 17.21
N PHE A 223 -3.64 3.65 18.11
CA PHE A 223 -2.32 3.02 18.12
C PHE A 223 -2.29 1.94 19.21
N ILE A 224 -2.06 0.70 18.81
CA ILE A 224 -2.02 -0.45 19.72
C ILE A 224 -0.63 -1.05 19.77
N GLN A 225 0.05 -0.91 20.90
CA GLN A 225 1.18 -1.78 21.20
C GLN A 225 0.61 -3.05 21.85
N ALA A 226 0.77 -4.17 21.18
CA ALA A 226 0.27 -5.45 21.66
C ALA A 226 1.36 -6.53 21.51
N PRO A 227 1.85 -7.11 22.61
CA PRO A 227 2.84 -8.18 22.57
C PRO A 227 2.42 -9.35 21.68
N THR A 228 3.39 -10.16 21.26
CA THR A 228 3.10 -11.41 20.54
C THR A 228 2.17 -12.31 21.38
N GLY A 229 1.35 -13.13 20.73
CA GLY A 229 0.45 -14.08 21.39
C GLY A 229 -0.85 -13.51 21.98
N VAL A 230 -1.03 -12.20 22.04
CA VAL A 230 -2.28 -11.56 22.51
C VAL A 230 -3.45 -11.77 21.53
N GLY A 231 -3.21 -12.34 20.34
CA GLY A 231 -4.25 -12.48 19.32
C GLY A 231 -4.64 -11.15 18.68
N LYS A 232 -3.67 -10.30 18.35
CA LYS A 232 -3.86 -8.97 17.74
C LYS A 232 -4.85 -8.99 16.58
N THR A 233 -4.64 -9.90 15.63
CA THR A 233 -5.43 -9.96 14.39
C THR A 233 -6.91 -10.18 14.67
N ILE A 234 -7.27 -11.19 15.42
CA ILE A 234 -8.70 -11.45 15.70
C ILE A 234 -9.32 -10.37 16.58
N SER A 235 -8.54 -9.77 17.51
CA SER A 235 -9.00 -8.68 18.39
C SER A 235 -9.19 -7.35 17.65
N THR A 236 -8.65 -7.20 16.43
CA THR A 236 -8.87 -6.04 15.58
C THR A 236 -9.89 -6.32 14.46
N VAL A 237 -9.85 -7.49 13.86
CA VAL A 237 -10.75 -7.88 12.76
C VAL A 237 -12.20 -8.06 13.27
N PHE A 238 -12.42 -8.79 14.37
CA PHE A 238 -13.76 -9.05 14.89
C PHE A 238 -14.57 -7.76 15.18
N PRO A 239 -14.05 -6.77 15.94
CA PRO A 239 -14.80 -5.54 16.17
C PRO A 239 -14.99 -4.70 14.90
N ALA A 240 -14.08 -4.78 13.91
CA ALA A 240 -14.25 -4.14 12.61
C ALA A 240 -15.39 -4.79 11.81
N VAL A 241 -15.48 -6.12 11.83
CA VAL A 241 -16.61 -6.86 11.23
C VAL A 241 -17.93 -6.44 11.89
N LYS A 242 -17.99 -6.38 13.24
CA LYS A 242 -19.19 -5.90 13.95
C LYS A 242 -19.57 -4.48 13.52
N ALA A 243 -18.59 -3.58 13.40
CA ALA A 243 -18.81 -2.20 12.96
C ALA A 243 -19.39 -2.13 11.53
N VAL A 244 -18.95 -2.97 10.62
CA VAL A 244 -19.53 -3.07 9.26
C VAL A 244 -21.00 -3.50 9.33
N GLY A 245 -21.33 -4.50 10.14
CA GLY A 245 -22.71 -4.97 10.31
C GLY A 245 -23.67 -3.94 10.91
N GLU A 246 -23.14 -2.93 11.61
CA GLU A 246 -23.88 -1.81 12.19
C GLU A 246 -23.86 -0.55 11.30
N GLY A 247 -23.29 -0.64 10.08
CA GLY A 247 -23.23 0.47 9.13
C GLY A 247 -22.22 1.57 9.51
N LEU A 248 -21.26 1.26 10.39
CA LEU A 248 -20.18 2.18 10.77
C LEU A 248 -19.02 2.17 9.79
N GLY A 249 -19.07 1.33 8.79
CA GLY A 249 -18.09 1.27 7.70
C GLY A 249 -18.58 0.39 6.57
N ASP A 250 -18.16 0.73 5.35
CA ASP A 250 -18.63 0.03 4.14
C ASP A 250 -17.72 -1.17 3.80
N LYS A 251 -16.42 -1.06 4.09
CA LYS A 251 -15.41 -2.03 3.71
C LYS A 251 -14.22 -2.01 4.66
N ILE A 252 -13.62 -3.17 4.91
CA ILE A 252 -12.40 -3.31 5.69
C ILE A 252 -11.21 -3.42 4.75
N PHE A 253 -10.18 -2.59 4.94
CA PHE A 253 -8.85 -2.75 4.36
C PHE A 253 -7.90 -3.24 5.45
N TYR A 254 -7.49 -4.51 5.35
CA TYR A 254 -6.46 -5.07 6.22
C TYR A 254 -5.11 -4.97 5.50
N LEU A 255 -4.22 -4.14 6.03
CA LEU A 255 -2.97 -3.76 5.38
C LEU A 255 -1.78 -4.42 6.06
N THR A 256 -0.94 -5.07 5.28
CA THR A 256 0.26 -5.73 5.79
C THR A 256 1.35 -5.85 4.73
N ALA A 257 2.61 -5.65 5.13
CA ALA A 257 3.76 -5.75 4.23
C ALA A 257 4.27 -7.20 4.01
N LYS A 258 3.72 -8.20 4.74
CA LYS A 258 4.30 -9.56 4.79
C LYS A 258 3.30 -10.65 4.46
N THR A 259 3.79 -11.68 3.75
CA THR A 259 2.98 -12.85 3.38
C THR A 259 2.45 -13.61 4.61
N ILE A 260 3.27 -13.77 5.65
CA ILE A 260 2.87 -14.51 6.87
C ILE A 260 1.73 -13.81 7.63
N THR A 261 1.82 -12.50 7.81
CA THR A 261 0.75 -11.72 8.47
C THR A 261 -0.53 -11.69 7.64
N ARG A 262 -0.42 -11.77 6.31
CA ARG A 262 -1.54 -11.95 5.39
C ARG A 262 -2.29 -13.25 5.68
N THR A 263 -1.59 -14.39 5.78
CA THR A 263 -2.18 -15.70 6.09
C THR A 263 -2.89 -15.70 7.44
N VAL A 264 -2.35 -15.01 8.44
CA VAL A 264 -3.00 -14.87 9.77
C VAL A 264 -4.30 -14.08 9.67
N ALA A 265 -4.36 -13.03 8.83
CA ALA A 265 -5.58 -12.28 8.59
C ALA A 265 -6.64 -13.14 7.87
N GLU A 266 -6.24 -13.87 6.82
CA GLU A 266 -7.12 -14.82 6.13
C GLU A 266 -7.71 -15.85 7.10
N GLN A 267 -6.86 -16.41 7.97
CA GLN A 267 -7.29 -17.37 8.98
C GLN A 267 -8.29 -16.76 9.96
N ALA A 268 -8.11 -15.50 10.39
CA ALA A 268 -9.04 -14.83 11.29
C ALA A 268 -10.45 -14.71 10.67
N PHE A 269 -10.55 -14.35 9.40
CA PHE A 269 -11.84 -14.34 8.70
C PHE A 269 -12.40 -15.75 8.50
N ARG A 270 -11.56 -16.73 8.13
CA ARG A 270 -11.98 -18.12 7.93
C ARG A 270 -12.60 -18.73 9.17
N ILE A 271 -11.99 -18.56 10.33
CA ILE A 271 -12.51 -19.07 11.61
C ILE A 271 -13.89 -18.49 11.92
N MET A 272 -14.11 -17.21 11.67
CA MET A 272 -15.43 -16.60 11.86
C MET A 272 -16.45 -17.13 10.82
N LYS A 273 -16.04 -17.38 9.57
CA LYS A 273 -16.89 -18.00 8.54
C LYS A 273 -17.30 -19.42 8.90
N GLU A 274 -16.41 -20.21 9.48
CA GLU A 274 -16.72 -21.54 10.00
C GLU A 274 -17.76 -21.52 11.13
N GLN A 275 -17.91 -20.36 11.81
CA GLN A 275 -18.95 -20.10 12.82
C GLN A 275 -20.21 -19.42 12.25
N GLY A 276 -20.35 -19.33 10.94
CA GLY A 276 -21.56 -18.81 10.30
C GLY A 276 -21.48 -17.37 9.79
N LEU A 277 -20.31 -16.71 9.84
CA LEU A 277 -20.13 -15.39 9.22
C LEU A 277 -20.20 -15.49 7.69
N HIS A 278 -21.10 -14.77 7.07
CA HIS A 278 -21.13 -14.54 5.62
C HIS A 278 -20.46 -13.22 5.29
N MET A 279 -19.23 -13.29 4.78
CA MET A 279 -18.45 -12.11 4.41
C MET A 279 -17.51 -12.46 3.26
N LYS A 280 -17.48 -11.64 2.21
CA LYS A 280 -16.57 -11.81 1.08
C LYS A 280 -15.25 -11.12 1.39
N VAL A 281 -14.18 -11.90 1.34
CA VAL A 281 -12.82 -11.44 1.67
C VAL A 281 -11.91 -11.75 0.50
N LEU A 282 -11.25 -10.72 -0.01
CA LEU A 282 -10.29 -10.83 -1.10
C LEU A 282 -8.87 -10.60 -0.57
N THR A 283 -7.93 -11.44 -0.97
CA THR A 283 -6.49 -11.19 -0.81
C THR A 283 -5.87 -10.78 -2.13
N ILE A 284 -5.40 -9.54 -2.24
CA ILE A 284 -4.69 -9.05 -3.43
C ILE A 284 -3.25 -9.57 -3.42
N THR A 285 -2.89 -10.28 -4.48
CA THR A 285 -1.52 -10.75 -4.73
C THR A 285 -0.83 -9.82 -5.73
N ALA A 286 0.44 -9.51 -5.48
CA ALA A 286 1.23 -8.66 -6.37
C ALA A 286 1.27 -9.23 -7.80
N LYS A 287 1.28 -8.33 -8.78
CA LYS A 287 1.18 -8.66 -10.21
C LYS A 287 2.22 -9.67 -10.66
N GLU A 288 3.47 -9.50 -10.24
CA GLU A 288 4.60 -10.35 -10.58
C GLU A 288 4.45 -11.78 -10.05
N LYS A 289 3.63 -11.96 -8.98
CA LYS A 289 3.41 -13.27 -8.35
C LYS A 289 2.19 -14.02 -8.89
N ILE A 290 1.21 -13.29 -9.44
CA ILE A 290 -0.05 -13.88 -9.92
C ILE A 290 -0.13 -13.93 -11.46
N CYS A 291 0.74 -13.24 -12.16
CA CYS A 291 0.79 -13.23 -13.61
C CYS A 291 1.10 -14.62 -14.16
N PHE A 292 0.37 -15.07 -15.17
CA PHE A 292 0.60 -16.35 -15.86
C PHE A 292 1.74 -16.29 -16.88
N CYS A 293 2.19 -15.08 -17.26
CA CYS A 293 3.27 -14.88 -18.21
C CYS A 293 4.61 -14.76 -17.49
N GLU A 294 5.68 -15.30 -18.05
CA GLU A 294 7.04 -15.16 -17.52
C GLU A 294 7.50 -13.71 -17.50
N GLU A 295 7.13 -12.95 -18.54
CA GLU A 295 7.36 -11.51 -18.62
C GLU A 295 6.02 -10.74 -18.53
N THR A 296 5.98 -9.68 -17.73
CA THR A 296 4.77 -8.87 -17.52
C THR A 296 4.53 -7.85 -18.62
N ALA A 297 4.44 -8.31 -19.88
CA ALA A 297 4.09 -7.49 -21.04
C ALA A 297 2.55 -7.41 -21.20
N CYS A 298 1.93 -6.37 -20.60
CA CYS A 298 0.48 -6.25 -20.54
C CYS A 298 -0.10 -5.54 -21.77
N ASN A 299 -0.14 -6.24 -22.90
CA ASN A 299 -0.75 -5.77 -24.15
C ASN A 299 -1.33 -6.96 -24.93
N PRO A 300 -2.27 -6.74 -25.87
CA PRO A 300 -2.99 -7.81 -26.56
C PRO A 300 -2.12 -8.67 -27.51
N ASP A 301 -0.94 -8.18 -27.90
CA ASP A 301 -0.02 -8.90 -28.78
C ASP A 301 0.83 -9.90 -28.01
N ALA A 302 1.25 -9.53 -26.80
CA ALA A 302 2.15 -10.33 -25.95
C ALA A 302 1.40 -11.20 -24.92
N CYS A 303 0.21 -10.79 -24.48
CA CYS A 303 -0.52 -11.46 -23.41
C CYS A 303 -1.92 -11.90 -23.85
N HIS A 304 -2.14 -13.21 -23.90
CA HIS A 304 -3.43 -13.81 -24.24
C HIS A 304 -4.56 -13.40 -23.28
N TYR A 305 -4.25 -13.18 -22.00
CA TYR A 305 -5.22 -12.77 -20.98
C TYR A 305 -5.52 -11.26 -20.99
N ALA A 306 -4.66 -10.46 -21.64
CA ALA A 306 -4.90 -9.04 -21.85
C ALA A 306 -5.88 -8.80 -23.00
N LYS A 307 -5.83 -9.67 -24.02
CA LYS A 307 -6.68 -9.57 -25.22
C LYS A 307 -8.15 -9.85 -24.89
N GLY A 308 -9.03 -8.89 -25.15
CA GLY A 308 -10.46 -8.97 -24.88
C GLY A 308 -10.79 -9.13 -23.39
N HIS A 309 -9.92 -8.66 -22.50
CA HIS A 309 -10.13 -8.77 -21.05
C HIS A 309 -11.44 -8.11 -20.62
N PHE A 310 -11.66 -6.86 -21.05
CA PHE A 310 -12.84 -6.08 -20.64
C PHE A 310 -14.15 -6.61 -21.21
N ASP A 311 -14.12 -7.44 -22.25
CA ASP A 311 -15.32 -8.08 -22.82
C ASP A 311 -15.82 -9.22 -21.92
N ARG A 312 -14.96 -9.81 -21.08
CA ARG A 312 -15.25 -11.02 -20.29
C ARG A 312 -15.20 -10.83 -18.78
N VAL A 313 -14.51 -9.79 -18.31
CA VAL A 313 -14.23 -9.65 -16.89
C VAL A 313 -15.46 -9.44 -16.03
N ASN A 314 -16.52 -8.78 -16.54
CA ASN A 314 -17.78 -8.62 -15.79
C ASN A 314 -18.42 -9.97 -15.47
N ASP A 315 -18.46 -10.89 -16.42
CA ASP A 315 -19.03 -12.24 -16.21
C ASP A 315 -18.13 -13.05 -15.25
N ALA A 316 -16.80 -12.91 -15.36
CA ALA A 316 -15.86 -13.55 -14.43
C ALA A 316 -16.05 -13.05 -12.99
N VAL A 317 -16.23 -11.74 -12.81
CA VAL A 317 -16.49 -11.14 -11.49
C VAL A 317 -17.82 -11.63 -10.93
N TYR A 318 -18.90 -11.58 -11.72
CA TYR A 318 -20.22 -11.98 -11.26
C TYR A 318 -20.27 -13.46 -10.86
N ASP A 319 -19.71 -14.35 -11.67
CA ASP A 319 -19.61 -15.79 -11.38
C ASP A 319 -18.83 -16.05 -10.08
N MET A 320 -17.72 -15.32 -9.83
CA MET A 320 -16.94 -15.41 -8.60
C MET A 320 -17.76 -14.94 -7.38
N LEU A 321 -18.53 -13.87 -7.52
CA LEU A 321 -19.34 -13.33 -6.43
C LEU A 321 -20.50 -14.25 -6.03
N MET A 322 -20.98 -15.08 -6.93
CA MET A 322 -22.03 -16.07 -6.65
C MET A 322 -21.48 -17.30 -5.92
N ASP A 323 -20.15 -17.54 -5.94
CA ASP A 323 -19.48 -18.59 -5.17
C ASP A 323 -19.18 -18.06 -3.75
N GLU A 324 -19.64 -18.75 -2.71
CA GLU A 324 -19.40 -18.36 -1.29
C GLU A 324 -18.00 -18.69 -0.77
N LYS A 325 -17.15 -19.29 -1.60
CA LYS A 325 -15.77 -19.67 -1.20
C LYS A 325 -14.89 -18.46 -0.94
N ASP A 326 -13.75 -18.73 -0.28
CA ASP A 326 -12.70 -17.73 -0.05
C ASP A 326 -12.10 -17.27 -1.37
N ILE A 327 -11.96 -15.96 -1.55
CA ILE A 327 -11.39 -15.34 -2.76
C ILE A 327 -9.88 -15.15 -2.53
N ASP A 328 -9.18 -16.26 -2.45
CA ASP A 328 -7.73 -16.34 -2.34
C ASP A 328 -7.04 -16.34 -3.72
N ARG A 329 -5.70 -16.37 -3.72
CA ARG A 329 -4.91 -16.42 -4.95
C ARG A 329 -5.31 -17.57 -5.87
N ALA A 330 -5.47 -18.77 -5.32
CA ALA A 330 -5.79 -19.96 -6.11
C ALA A 330 -7.19 -19.89 -6.73
N ALA A 331 -8.16 -19.28 -6.03
CA ALA A 331 -9.49 -19.03 -6.55
C ALA A 331 -9.47 -18.03 -7.72
N ILE A 332 -8.70 -16.94 -7.58
CA ILE A 332 -8.51 -15.93 -8.64
C ILE A 332 -7.85 -16.57 -9.87
N GLU A 333 -6.79 -17.37 -9.69
CA GLU A 333 -6.08 -18.05 -10.79
C GLU A 333 -7.01 -19.00 -11.55
N ARG A 334 -7.80 -19.82 -10.85
CA ARG A 334 -8.80 -20.72 -11.47
C ARG A 334 -9.86 -19.94 -12.26
N GLN A 335 -10.36 -18.86 -11.68
CA GLN A 335 -11.40 -18.05 -12.32
C GLN A 335 -10.86 -17.30 -13.54
N ALA A 336 -9.66 -16.75 -13.43
CA ALA A 336 -8.97 -16.08 -14.53
C ALA A 336 -8.72 -17.03 -15.71
N GLU A 337 -8.32 -18.26 -15.43
CA GLU A 337 -8.11 -19.29 -16.46
C GLU A 337 -9.45 -19.72 -17.10
N LYS A 338 -10.51 -19.86 -16.32
CA LYS A 338 -11.87 -20.22 -16.79
C LYS A 338 -12.39 -19.19 -17.80
N PHE A 339 -12.24 -17.90 -17.51
CA PHE A 339 -12.75 -16.80 -18.34
C PHE A 339 -11.72 -16.20 -19.30
N LYS A 340 -10.45 -16.66 -19.26
CA LYS A 340 -9.34 -16.12 -20.06
C LYS A 340 -9.16 -14.61 -19.86
N VAL A 341 -9.11 -14.18 -18.61
CA VAL A 341 -8.90 -12.79 -18.19
C VAL A 341 -7.62 -12.66 -17.36
N CYS A 342 -7.05 -11.47 -17.28
CA CYS A 342 -5.87 -11.21 -16.45
C CYS A 342 -6.20 -11.44 -14.96
N PRO A 343 -5.49 -12.32 -14.25
CA PRO A 343 -5.79 -12.61 -12.84
C PRO A 343 -5.57 -11.41 -11.93
N PHE A 344 -4.58 -10.57 -12.21
CA PHE A 344 -4.31 -9.37 -11.43
C PHE A 344 -5.47 -8.34 -11.58
N GLU A 345 -5.83 -7.97 -12.80
CA GLU A 345 -6.92 -7.02 -13.05
C GLU A 345 -8.27 -7.56 -12.57
N LEU A 346 -8.52 -8.87 -12.71
CA LEU A 346 -9.70 -9.53 -12.14
C LEU A 346 -9.77 -9.33 -10.62
N SER A 347 -8.65 -9.50 -9.90
CA SER A 347 -8.61 -9.27 -8.45
C SER A 347 -8.93 -7.81 -8.08
N LEU A 348 -8.44 -6.85 -8.88
CA LEU A 348 -8.75 -5.44 -8.68
C LEU A 348 -10.25 -5.15 -8.92
N ASP A 349 -10.87 -5.76 -9.90
CA ASP A 349 -12.30 -5.59 -10.18
C ASP A 349 -13.17 -6.21 -9.08
N ILE A 350 -12.84 -7.41 -8.62
CA ILE A 350 -13.52 -8.07 -7.50
C ILE A 350 -13.43 -7.23 -6.22
N SER A 351 -12.32 -6.50 -6.00
CA SER A 351 -12.13 -5.67 -4.80
C SER A 351 -13.27 -4.67 -4.56
N THR A 352 -13.96 -4.24 -5.62
CA THR A 352 -15.08 -3.32 -5.54
C THR A 352 -16.31 -3.95 -4.86
N TRP A 353 -16.49 -5.26 -5.01
CA TRP A 353 -17.69 -5.98 -4.61
C TRP A 353 -17.58 -6.76 -3.30
N VAL A 354 -16.38 -6.89 -2.75
CA VAL A 354 -16.15 -7.62 -1.51
C VAL A 354 -16.22 -6.72 -0.28
N ASP A 355 -16.41 -7.31 0.90
CA ASP A 355 -16.56 -6.61 2.17
C ASP A 355 -15.23 -6.30 2.85
N ALA A 356 -14.21 -7.13 2.57
CA ALA A 356 -12.86 -6.92 3.10
C ALA A 356 -11.80 -7.19 2.03
N VAL A 357 -10.74 -6.38 2.05
CA VAL A 357 -9.57 -6.50 1.18
C VAL A 357 -8.33 -6.63 2.05
N ILE A 358 -7.60 -7.72 1.90
CA ILE A 358 -6.29 -7.95 2.52
C ILE A 358 -5.23 -7.62 1.45
N CYS A 359 -4.37 -6.64 1.69
CA CYS A 359 -3.38 -6.20 0.70
C CYS A 359 -2.14 -5.56 1.34
N ASP A 360 -1.13 -5.28 0.50
CA ASP A 360 0.05 -4.51 0.89
C ASP A 360 -0.31 -3.02 1.10
N TYR A 361 0.47 -2.31 1.92
CA TYR A 361 0.33 -0.87 2.16
C TYR A 361 0.30 -0.04 0.87
N ASN A 362 1.04 -0.47 -0.16
CA ASN A 362 1.13 0.24 -1.44
C ASN A 362 -0.23 0.40 -2.11
N TYR A 363 -1.14 -0.56 -1.96
CA TYR A 363 -2.48 -0.48 -2.56
C TYR A 363 -3.39 0.60 -1.95
N VAL A 364 -2.99 1.17 -0.81
CA VAL A 364 -3.69 2.31 -0.21
C VAL A 364 -2.86 3.58 -0.29
N PHE A 365 -1.57 3.53 0.04
CA PHE A 365 -0.77 4.72 0.33
C PHE A 365 0.20 5.14 -0.78
N ASP A 366 0.56 4.27 -1.72
CA ASP A 366 1.53 4.61 -2.75
C ASP A 366 0.89 5.53 -3.82
N PRO A 367 1.45 6.73 -4.09
CA PRO A 367 0.88 7.67 -5.06
C PRO A 367 0.75 7.08 -6.47
N ASN A 368 1.57 6.09 -6.84
CA ASN A 368 1.57 5.47 -8.16
C ASN A 368 0.79 4.15 -8.24
N ALA A 369 0.67 3.41 -7.11
CA ALA A 369 0.12 2.05 -7.07
C ALA A 369 -1.20 1.91 -6.29
N HIS A 370 -1.67 2.98 -5.62
CA HIS A 370 -2.92 2.91 -4.86
C HIS A 370 -4.14 2.56 -5.73
N LEU A 371 -5.12 1.95 -5.12
CA LEU A 371 -6.38 1.57 -5.75
C LEU A 371 -7.23 2.82 -6.05
N LYS A 372 -7.01 3.44 -7.22
CA LYS A 372 -7.69 4.68 -7.65
C LYS A 372 -9.21 4.62 -7.56
N ARG A 373 -9.80 3.42 -7.72
CA ARG A 373 -11.24 3.18 -7.58
C ARG A 373 -11.81 3.46 -6.18
N PHE A 374 -10.94 3.50 -5.15
CA PHE A 374 -11.31 3.80 -3.75
C PHE A 374 -10.74 5.11 -3.24
N PHE A 375 -9.58 5.53 -3.75
CA PHE A 375 -8.77 6.59 -3.17
C PHE A 375 -8.46 7.72 -4.17
N SER A 376 -9.36 7.97 -5.13
CA SER A 376 -9.29 9.14 -6.02
C SER A 376 -10.20 10.26 -5.55
N GLU A 377 -9.92 11.50 -5.97
CA GLU A 377 -10.79 12.65 -5.73
C GLU A 377 -12.22 12.35 -6.24
N GLY A 378 -13.21 12.50 -5.36
CA GLY A 378 -14.62 12.20 -5.67
C GLY A 378 -15.04 10.74 -5.47
N SER A 379 -14.11 9.82 -5.16
CA SER A 379 -14.49 8.51 -4.63
C SER A 379 -14.92 8.69 -3.17
N GLY A 380 -16.13 8.30 -2.83
CA GLY A 380 -16.64 8.31 -1.46
C GLY A 380 -16.58 6.91 -0.86
N GLY A 381 -16.30 6.82 0.45
CA GLY A 381 -16.36 5.57 1.18
C GLY A 381 -16.09 5.78 2.66
N ASN A 382 -16.68 4.94 3.51
CA ASN A 382 -16.42 4.90 4.94
C ASN A 382 -15.60 3.64 5.22
N TYR A 383 -14.30 3.67 4.92
CA TYR A 383 -13.45 2.49 5.06
C TYR A 383 -12.94 2.32 6.48
N ILE A 384 -12.71 1.08 6.88
CA ILE A 384 -12.04 0.75 8.14
C ILE A 384 -10.65 0.24 7.80
N PHE A 385 -9.62 0.96 8.25
CA PHE A 385 -8.23 0.56 8.04
C PHE A 385 -7.69 -0.19 9.25
N LEU A 386 -7.26 -1.43 9.03
CA LEU A 386 -6.54 -2.26 10.00
C LEU A 386 -5.10 -2.42 9.51
N ILE A 387 -4.17 -1.73 10.15
CA ILE A 387 -2.77 -1.63 9.69
C ILE A 387 -1.90 -2.48 10.61
N ASP A 388 -1.59 -3.68 10.15
CA ASP A 388 -0.77 -4.66 10.87
C ASP A 388 0.72 -4.40 10.66
N GLU A 389 1.51 -4.73 11.68
CA GLU A 389 2.94 -4.43 11.74
C GLU A 389 3.25 -2.97 11.36
N ALA A 390 2.44 -2.06 11.89
CA ALA A 390 2.43 -0.63 11.54
C ALA A 390 3.78 0.07 11.73
N HIS A 391 4.70 -0.51 12.51
CA HIS A 391 6.05 -0.01 12.64
C HIS A 391 6.80 0.03 11.29
N ASN A 392 6.46 -0.86 10.35
CA ASN A 392 7.06 -0.89 9.02
C ASN A 392 6.55 0.25 8.12
N LEU A 393 5.36 0.79 8.40
CA LEU A 393 4.76 1.82 7.56
C LEU A 393 5.55 3.14 7.58
N VAL A 394 6.33 3.41 8.63
CA VAL A 394 7.19 4.62 8.71
C VAL A 394 8.22 4.63 7.59
N GLU A 395 9.03 3.58 7.49
CA GLU A 395 10.06 3.49 6.43
C GLU A 395 9.43 3.30 5.05
N ARG A 396 8.39 2.49 4.94
CA ARG A 396 7.63 2.32 3.68
C ARG A 396 7.01 3.64 3.22
N GLY A 397 6.46 4.44 4.13
CA GLY A 397 5.93 5.77 3.81
C GLY A 397 7.04 6.70 3.31
N ARG A 398 8.19 6.72 3.99
CA ARG A 398 9.36 7.48 3.51
C ARG A 398 9.78 7.07 2.11
N GLU A 399 9.83 5.76 1.81
CA GLU A 399 10.17 5.24 0.49
C GLU A 399 9.13 5.63 -0.57
N MET A 400 7.83 5.42 -0.31
CA MET A 400 6.73 5.72 -1.25
C MET A 400 6.69 7.20 -1.64
N TYR A 401 7.01 8.09 -0.69
CA TYR A 401 6.96 9.54 -0.92
C TYR A 401 8.34 10.17 -1.15
N SER A 402 9.37 9.39 -1.43
CA SER A 402 10.68 9.88 -1.86
C SER A 402 10.96 9.52 -3.30
N ALA A 403 11.73 10.36 -3.98
CA ALA A 403 12.19 10.08 -5.34
C ALA A 403 13.65 10.49 -5.52
N ALA A 404 14.40 9.71 -6.30
CA ALA A 404 15.78 9.99 -6.62
C ALA A 404 16.03 9.84 -8.12
N LEU A 405 16.90 10.71 -8.66
CA LEU A 405 17.37 10.63 -10.04
C LEU A 405 18.89 10.59 -10.07
N TYR A 406 19.44 9.69 -10.87
CA TYR A 406 20.87 9.51 -11.04
C TYR A 406 21.36 10.13 -12.33
N LYS A 407 22.43 10.89 -12.25
CA LYS A 407 23.07 11.55 -13.40
C LYS A 407 23.45 10.58 -14.52
N ASP A 408 23.91 9.40 -14.15
CA ASP A 408 24.45 8.42 -15.09
C ASP A 408 23.36 7.86 -16.00
N ASP A 409 22.13 7.71 -15.52
CA ASP A 409 20.99 7.19 -16.29
C ASP A 409 20.65 8.13 -17.47
N PHE A 410 20.70 9.45 -17.27
CA PHE A 410 20.52 10.44 -18.33
C PHE A 410 21.63 10.39 -19.36
N LEU A 411 22.87 10.20 -18.93
CA LEU A 411 24.03 10.15 -19.82
C LEU A 411 24.01 8.87 -20.67
N GLU A 412 23.68 7.74 -20.09
CA GLU A 412 23.56 6.45 -20.79
C GLU A 412 22.46 6.50 -21.84
N LEU A 413 21.25 6.92 -21.45
CA LEU A 413 20.14 7.04 -22.42
C LEU A 413 20.47 8.03 -23.53
N ARG A 414 21.10 9.16 -23.22
CA ARG A 414 21.52 10.13 -24.24
C ARG A 414 22.46 9.52 -25.30
N LYS A 415 23.37 8.62 -24.86
CA LYS A 415 24.27 7.93 -25.82
C LYS A 415 23.50 7.03 -26.77
N LEU A 416 22.49 6.33 -26.31
CA LEU A 416 21.66 5.44 -27.11
C LEU A 416 20.77 6.21 -28.10
N ILE A 417 20.18 7.32 -27.65
CA ILE A 417 19.18 8.08 -28.42
C ILE A 417 19.78 9.09 -29.37
N LYS A 418 21.05 9.49 -29.23
CA LYS A 418 21.66 10.60 -29.95
C LYS A 418 21.51 10.55 -31.48
N ASN A 419 21.54 9.36 -32.06
CA ASN A 419 21.41 9.15 -33.51
C ASN A 419 19.97 8.85 -33.95
N LEU A 420 19.04 8.65 -33.02
CA LEU A 420 17.66 8.30 -33.30
C LEU A 420 16.75 9.53 -33.14
N ASP A 421 16.90 10.25 -32.03
CA ASP A 421 16.10 11.43 -31.69
C ASP A 421 17.01 12.56 -31.16
N GLY A 422 17.32 13.54 -32.03
CA GLY A 422 18.16 14.68 -31.67
C GLY A 422 17.52 15.65 -30.69
N LYS A 423 16.16 15.73 -30.62
CA LYS A 423 15.46 16.62 -29.70
C LYS A 423 15.53 16.05 -28.30
N MET A 424 15.16 14.79 -28.12
CA MET A 424 15.26 14.11 -26.84
C MET A 424 16.71 14.05 -26.33
N ALA A 425 17.69 13.75 -27.22
CA ALA A 425 19.11 13.75 -26.86
C ALA A 425 19.59 15.12 -26.36
N ARG A 426 19.07 16.22 -26.93
CA ARG A 426 19.36 17.58 -26.45
C ARG A 426 18.78 17.82 -25.07
N ARG A 427 17.52 17.44 -24.81
CA ARG A 427 16.87 17.58 -23.48
C ARG A 427 17.59 16.78 -22.40
N LEU A 428 17.96 15.53 -22.70
CA LEU A 428 18.80 14.71 -21.82
C LEU A 428 20.14 15.39 -21.52
N GLY A 429 20.73 16.06 -22.52
CA GLY A 429 21.95 16.83 -22.36
C GLY A 429 21.81 18.05 -21.47
N GLU A 430 20.69 18.77 -21.56
CA GLU A 430 20.36 19.92 -20.70
C GLU A 430 20.24 19.49 -19.22
N VAL A 431 19.49 18.41 -18.94
CA VAL A 431 19.39 17.84 -17.60
C VAL A 431 20.75 17.37 -17.08
N ASN A 432 21.50 16.59 -17.87
CA ASN A 432 22.83 16.12 -17.46
C ASN A 432 23.80 17.26 -17.13
N LYS A 433 23.69 18.42 -17.81
CA LYS A 433 24.52 19.60 -17.53
C LYS A 433 24.22 20.14 -16.13
N LEU A 434 22.97 20.28 -15.73
CA LEU A 434 22.58 20.72 -14.39
C LEU A 434 23.08 19.77 -13.31
N PHE A 435 22.95 18.46 -13.52
CA PHE A 435 23.50 17.46 -12.59
C PHE A 435 25.03 17.57 -12.48
N LEU A 436 25.72 17.85 -13.59
CA LEU A 436 27.17 18.02 -13.59
C LEU A 436 27.63 19.28 -12.83
N GLU A 437 26.85 20.36 -12.90
CA GLU A 437 27.11 21.59 -12.13
C GLU A 437 27.01 21.29 -10.63
N LEU A 438 25.92 20.67 -10.18
CA LEU A 438 25.74 20.27 -8.78
C LEU A 438 26.80 19.25 -8.32
N LYS A 439 27.15 18.27 -9.16
CA LYS A 439 28.19 17.28 -8.82
C LYS A 439 29.54 17.92 -8.54
N ARG A 440 29.89 19.02 -9.20
CA ARG A 440 31.17 19.72 -9.00
C ARG A 440 31.26 20.42 -7.66
N GLU A 441 30.12 20.78 -7.07
CA GLU A 441 30.00 21.48 -5.79
C GLU A 441 29.80 20.52 -4.60
N CYS A 442 29.51 19.25 -4.88
CA CYS A 442 29.16 18.23 -3.90
C CYS A 442 30.37 17.33 -3.59
N GLU A 443 30.90 17.37 -2.38
CA GLU A 443 32.00 16.50 -1.94
C GLU A 443 31.47 15.15 -1.43
N ASP A 444 30.43 15.13 -0.62
CA ASP A 444 29.74 13.96 -0.06
C ASP A 444 28.22 14.12 -0.27
N TYR A 445 27.58 14.99 0.50
CA TYR A 445 26.18 15.40 0.26
C TYR A 445 25.99 16.90 0.50
N GLN A 446 24.96 17.46 -0.12
CA GLN A 446 24.60 18.87 0.01
C GLN A 446 23.09 19.04 0.02
N ILE A 447 22.57 19.74 1.05
CA ILE A 447 21.15 20.13 1.10
C ILE A 447 20.91 21.24 0.07
N LEU A 448 19.89 21.08 -0.74
CA LEU A 448 19.48 22.00 -1.80
C LEU A 448 18.23 22.77 -1.37
N ASN A 449 18.25 24.09 -1.55
CA ASN A 449 17.10 24.93 -1.21
C ASN A 449 15.95 24.81 -2.21
N SER A 450 16.23 24.48 -3.48
CA SER A 450 15.24 24.31 -4.53
C SER A 450 15.79 23.48 -5.68
N VAL A 451 14.92 22.70 -6.31
CA VAL A 451 15.19 21.97 -7.57
C VAL A 451 14.22 22.36 -8.68
N SER A 452 13.48 23.46 -8.53
CA SER A 452 12.44 23.89 -9.49
C SER A 452 13.00 24.10 -10.91
N HIS A 453 14.26 24.55 -11.04
CA HIS A 453 14.90 24.69 -12.35
C HIS A 453 15.16 23.33 -13.03
N ILE A 454 15.50 22.32 -12.23
CA ILE A 454 15.68 20.94 -12.71
C ILE A 454 14.33 20.36 -13.09
N ALA A 455 13.30 20.53 -12.23
CA ALA A 455 11.94 20.06 -12.48
C ALA A 455 11.39 20.58 -13.81
N LEU A 456 11.58 21.88 -14.12
CA LEU A 456 11.18 22.45 -15.41
C LEU A 456 11.86 21.78 -16.61
N LYS A 457 13.16 21.44 -16.49
CA LYS A 457 13.88 20.72 -17.56
C LYS A 457 13.43 19.27 -17.69
N LEU A 458 13.08 18.65 -16.58
CA LEU A 458 12.53 17.28 -16.55
C LEU A 458 11.14 17.23 -17.18
N MET A 459 10.26 18.21 -16.94
CA MET A 459 8.96 18.31 -17.62
C MET A 459 9.11 18.40 -19.15
N ASN A 460 10.03 19.27 -19.63
CA ASN A 460 10.32 19.35 -21.05
C ASN A 460 10.90 18.05 -21.64
N LEU A 461 11.62 17.27 -20.83
CA LEU A 461 12.14 15.96 -21.23
C LEU A 461 11.01 14.93 -21.30
N LEU A 462 10.06 14.93 -20.32
CA LEU A 462 8.93 14.01 -20.33
C LEU A 462 8.12 14.11 -21.62
N SER A 463 7.79 15.33 -22.08
CA SER A 463 7.04 15.52 -23.33
C SER A 463 7.75 14.94 -24.56
N GLU A 464 9.10 15.04 -24.62
CA GLU A 464 9.85 14.41 -25.71
C GLU A 464 9.92 12.88 -25.58
N MET A 465 9.95 12.35 -24.32
CA MET A 465 9.90 10.91 -24.09
C MET A 465 8.53 10.32 -24.45
N GLU A 466 7.45 11.00 -24.13
CA GLU A 466 6.08 10.61 -24.48
C GLU A 466 5.92 10.52 -25.98
N ARG A 467 6.32 11.57 -26.71
CA ARG A 467 6.32 11.57 -28.18
C ARG A 467 7.12 10.38 -28.76
N PHE A 468 8.31 10.10 -28.22
CA PHE A 468 9.12 8.97 -28.67
C PHE A 468 8.46 7.62 -28.42
N LEU A 469 7.77 7.47 -27.26
CA LEU A 469 7.10 6.23 -26.91
C LEU A 469 5.82 5.96 -27.73
N GLU A 470 5.24 6.96 -28.39
CA GLU A 470 4.13 6.82 -29.33
C GLU A 470 4.59 6.27 -30.69
N GLU A 471 5.84 6.49 -31.06
CA GLU A 471 6.40 6.02 -32.33
C GLU A 471 6.91 4.58 -32.22
N PRO A 472 6.79 3.76 -33.28
CA PRO A 472 7.40 2.42 -33.31
C PRO A 472 8.93 2.51 -33.16
N SER A 473 9.50 1.79 -32.21
CA SER A 473 10.94 1.78 -31.96
C SER A 473 11.39 0.39 -31.52
N ASP A 474 12.70 0.17 -31.48
CA ASP A 474 13.32 -1.05 -30.96
C ASP A 474 12.92 -1.28 -29.50
N ASP A 475 12.45 -2.50 -29.15
CA ASP A 475 11.90 -2.82 -27.85
C ASP A 475 12.89 -2.57 -26.70
N ALA A 476 14.18 -2.88 -26.90
CA ALA A 476 15.20 -2.67 -25.87
C ALA A 476 15.47 -1.18 -25.61
N ILE A 477 15.39 -0.35 -26.63
CA ILE A 477 15.54 1.10 -26.50
C ILE A 477 14.28 1.67 -25.84
N ARG A 478 13.11 1.23 -26.30
CA ARG A 478 11.82 1.61 -25.74
C ARG A 478 11.74 1.33 -24.24
N GLU A 479 12.17 0.15 -23.80
CA GLU A 479 12.23 -0.22 -22.40
C GLU A 479 13.13 0.72 -21.57
N ARG A 480 14.32 1.07 -22.11
CA ARG A 480 15.23 2.00 -21.46
C ARG A 480 14.63 3.41 -21.32
N VAL A 481 13.95 3.89 -22.37
CA VAL A 481 13.25 5.18 -22.33
C VAL A 481 12.12 5.12 -21.30
N LEU A 482 11.32 4.06 -21.30
CA LEU A 482 10.19 3.87 -20.41
C LEU A 482 10.63 3.82 -18.93
N ASN A 483 11.73 3.13 -18.64
CA ASN A 483 12.27 3.05 -17.28
C ASN A 483 12.68 4.43 -16.75
N LEU A 484 13.41 5.23 -17.54
CA LEU A 484 13.77 6.59 -17.13
C LEU A 484 12.54 7.51 -17.09
N TYR A 485 11.58 7.35 -18.00
CA TYR A 485 10.31 8.09 -18.01
C TYR A 485 9.57 7.93 -16.69
N PHE A 486 9.39 6.71 -16.17
CA PHE A 486 8.73 6.48 -14.90
C PHE A 486 9.50 7.07 -13.72
N GLN A 487 10.83 7.01 -13.72
CA GLN A 487 11.64 7.63 -12.68
C GLN A 487 11.48 9.15 -12.67
N VAL A 488 11.57 9.79 -13.83
CA VAL A 488 11.41 11.26 -13.98
C VAL A 488 10.00 11.68 -13.58
N ARG A 489 8.98 10.94 -14.00
CA ARG A 489 7.59 11.20 -13.67
C ARG A 489 7.34 11.07 -12.17
N SER A 490 7.85 10.02 -11.52
CA SER A 490 7.78 9.86 -10.08
C SER A 490 8.46 11.03 -9.35
N PHE A 491 9.63 11.46 -9.83
CA PHE A 491 10.35 12.60 -9.26
C PHE A 491 9.55 13.90 -9.35
N ILE A 492 8.90 14.16 -10.49
CA ILE A 492 8.05 15.36 -10.65
C ILE A 492 6.81 15.23 -9.75
N GLY A 493 6.16 14.07 -9.71
CA GLY A 493 5.02 13.86 -8.83
C GLY A 493 5.34 14.11 -7.34
N ILE A 494 6.53 13.71 -6.89
CA ILE A 494 6.99 14.02 -5.53
C ILE A 494 7.37 15.51 -5.39
N HIS A 495 7.97 16.12 -6.44
CA HIS A 495 8.28 17.55 -6.43
C HIS A 495 7.03 18.42 -6.21
N ASP A 496 5.89 18.03 -6.77
CA ASP A 496 4.64 18.79 -6.69
C ASP A 496 3.96 18.75 -5.31
N ILE A 497 4.33 17.78 -4.48
CA ILE A 497 3.84 17.61 -3.10
C ILE A 497 4.88 17.97 -2.03
N LEU A 498 6.00 18.62 -2.41
CA LEU A 498 7.03 19.03 -1.45
C LEU A 498 6.48 20.04 -0.45
N ASP A 499 6.71 19.76 0.83
CA ASP A 499 6.37 20.63 1.96
C ASP A 499 7.53 20.65 2.98
N GLU A 500 7.27 21.18 4.18
CA GLU A 500 8.27 21.20 5.28
C GLU A 500 8.67 19.85 5.82
N ASN A 501 8.00 18.76 5.43
CA ASN A 501 8.31 17.38 5.82
C ASN A 501 9.38 16.73 4.93
N TYR A 502 9.87 17.46 3.93
CA TYR A 502 10.88 17.00 3.00
C TYR A 502 12.23 17.68 3.20
N VAL A 503 13.27 16.97 2.82
CA VAL A 503 14.61 17.51 2.61
C VAL A 503 15.07 17.15 1.21
N VAL A 504 15.44 18.16 0.43
CA VAL A 504 16.02 17.96 -0.91
C VAL A 504 17.54 18.01 -0.80
N TYR A 505 18.22 17.01 -1.34
CA TYR A 505 19.68 16.97 -1.28
C TYR A 505 20.28 16.28 -2.51
N SER A 506 21.56 16.60 -2.78
CA SER A 506 22.40 15.87 -3.72
C SER A 506 23.44 15.05 -2.97
N GLU A 507 23.88 13.94 -3.54
CA GLU A 507 24.84 13.03 -2.93
C GLU A 507 25.77 12.42 -3.98
N LEU A 508 27.04 12.35 -3.65
CA LEU A 508 28.05 11.59 -4.36
C LEU A 508 28.32 10.29 -3.59
N GLU A 509 27.73 9.19 -4.07
CA GLU A 509 27.89 7.88 -3.45
C GLU A 509 29.34 7.35 -3.54
N GLU A 510 29.74 6.45 -2.66
CA GLU A 510 31.08 5.84 -2.61
C GLU A 510 31.47 5.16 -3.94
N ASN A 511 30.51 4.65 -4.71
CA ASN A 511 30.73 4.09 -6.06
C ASN A 511 30.92 5.14 -7.15
N GLY A 512 30.90 6.43 -6.82
CA GLY A 512 31.06 7.56 -7.71
C GLY A 512 29.80 8.00 -8.47
N ARG A 513 28.65 7.34 -8.25
CA ARG A 513 27.36 7.78 -8.82
C ARG A 513 26.87 9.03 -8.11
N PHE A 514 26.31 9.95 -8.87
CA PHE A 514 25.75 11.19 -8.33
C PHE A 514 24.23 11.21 -8.49
N LYS A 515 23.53 11.52 -7.39
CA LYS A 515 22.06 11.59 -7.36
C LYS A 515 21.54 12.89 -6.77
N ILE A 516 20.31 13.21 -7.11
CA ILE A 516 19.47 14.20 -6.43
C ILE A 516 18.30 13.44 -5.85
N LYS A 517 17.99 13.67 -4.57
CA LYS A 517 16.91 13.00 -3.86
C LYS A 517 15.96 14.01 -3.23
N LEU A 518 14.66 13.78 -3.46
CA LEU A 518 13.55 14.39 -2.73
C LEU A 518 13.22 13.41 -1.61
N PHE A 519 13.65 13.71 -0.40
CA PHE A 519 13.56 12.79 0.73
C PHE A 519 12.42 13.18 1.67
N CYS A 520 11.40 12.35 1.73
CA CYS A 520 10.31 12.46 2.70
C CYS A 520 10.83 12.05 4.08
N VAL A 521 11.02 12.99 4.98
CA VAL A 521 11.48 12.73 6.34
C VAL A 521 10.34 12.32 7.24
N ASN A 522 9.17 13.00 7.11
CA ASN A 522 7.96 12.67 7.85
C ASN A 522 6.79 12.40 6.90
N PRO A 523 6.34 11.13 6.77
CA PRO A 523 5.28 10.77 5.84
C PRO A 523 3.86 11.02 6.37
N ALA A 524 3.68 11.51 7.61
CA ALA A 524 2.38 11.58 8.28
C ALA A 524 1.32 12.33 7.47
N GLU A 525 1.65 13.48 6.88
CA GLU A 525 0.71 14.27 6.08
C GLU A 525 0.32 13.58 4.77
N ASN A 526 1.29 12.96 4.11
CA ASN A 526 1.00 12.19 2.89
C ASN A 526 0.10 10.98 3.17
N LEU A 527 0.33 10.27 4.28
CA LEU A 527 -0.52 9.16 4.70
C LEU A 527 -1.92 9.65 5.08
N GLN A 528 -2.03 10.83 5.69
CA GLN A 528 -3.30 11.42 6.11
C GLN A 528 -4.26 11.60 4.94
N ASN A 529 -3.80 11.99 3.76
CA ASN A 529 -4.62 12.17 2.57
C ASN A 529 -5.42 10.91 2.20
N TYR A 530 -4.87 9.73 2.47
CA TYR A 530 -5.57 8.44 2.25
C TYR A 530 -6.35 7.99 3.48
N LEU A 531 -5.87 8.27 4.68
CA LEU A 531 -6.56 7.93 5.92
C LEU A 531 -7.87 8.71 6.12
N GLU A 532 -8.05 9.83 5.43
CA GLU A 532 -9.30 10.61 5.43
C GLU A 532 -10.47 9.87 4.78
N TYR A 533 -10.21 8.88 3.92
CA TYR A 533 -11.25 7.97 3.42
C TYR A 533 -11.71 6.95 4.48
N GLY A 534 -11.03 6.90 5.64
CA GLY A 534 -11.33 5.98 6.72
C GLY A 534 -12.34 6.51 7.73
N ASN A 535 -13.33 5.71 8.07
CA ASN A 535 -14.21 5.97 9.23
C ASN A 535 -13.55 5.58 10.56
N GLY A 536 -12.48 4.79 10.52
CA GLY A 536 -11.67 4.40 11.66
C GLY A 536 -10.37 3.75 11.21
N THR A 537 -9.27 4.09 11.85
CA THR A 537 -7.94 3.54 11.55
C THR A 537 -7.31 2.94 12.80
N VAL A 538 -6.83 1.71 12.70
CA VAL A 538 -6.16 1.01 13.78
C VAL A 538 -4.76 0.62 13.34
N PHE A 539 -3.76 1.25 13.94
CA PHE A 539 -2.34 0.88 13.81
C PHE A 539 -1.96 -0.08 14.93
N PHE A 540 -1.47 -1.24 14.61
CA PHE A 540 -1.09 -2.20 15.64
C PHE A 540 0.19 -2.96 15.30
N SER A 541 0.99 -3.21 16.33
CA SER A 541 2.21 -4.02 16.25
C SER A 541 2.69 -4.41 17.65
N ALA A 542 3.50 -5.46 17.72
CA ALA A 542 4.19 -5.83 18.95
C ALA A 542 5.27 -4.81 19.38
N THR A 543 5.86 -4.13 18.40
CA THR A 543 7.02 -3.26 18.59
C THR A 543 6.71 -1.78 18.34
N LEU A 544 5.47 -1.35 18.52
CA LEU A 544 5.06 0.06 18.35
C LEU A 544 5.48 0.91 19.55
N LEU A 545 6.79 0.88 19.86
CA LEU A 545 7.41 1.55 20.97
C LEU A 545 8.60 2.43 20.54
N PRO A 546 8.71 3.67 21.09
CA PRO A 546 7.69 4.33 21.92
C PRO A 546 6.52 4.83 21.06
N ILE A 547 5.29 4.73 21.54
CA ILE A 547 4.09 5.06 20.73
C ILE A 547 4.10 6.50 20.21
N HIS A 548 4.62 7.47 20.97
CA HIS A 548 4.66 8.88 20.53
C HIS A 548 5.50 9.07 19.26
N TYR A 549 6.56 8.29 19.07
CA TYR A 549 7.37 8.29 17.84
C TYR A 549 6.53 7.90 16.64
N TYR A 550 5.82 6.78 16.73
CA TYR A 550 4.95 6.30 15.65
C TYR A 550 3.76 7.22 15.38
N LYS A 551 3.14 7.75 16.44
CA LYS A 551 2.06 8.74 16.28
C LYS A 551 2.52 9.97 15.49
N SER A 552 3.72 10.48 15.76
CA SER A 552 4.24 11.67 15.07
C SER A 552 4.63 11.45 13.61
N LEU A 553 4.77 10.18 13.17
CA LEU A 553 5.19 9.81 11.82
C LEU A 553 4.09 9.13 11.00
N LEU A 554 3.00 8.68 11.62
CA LEU A 554 1.91 7.97 10.96
C LEU A 554 0.56 8.70 11.03
N ALA A 555 0.45 9.74 11.88
CA ALA A 555 -0.78 10.51 12.01
C ALA A 555 -0.49 11.98 12.34
N VAL A 556 -1.39 12.86 11.95
CA VAL A 556 -1.27 14.31 12.15
C VAL A 556 -1.96 14.76 13.42
N GLU A 557 -3.06 14.09 13.81
CA GLU A 557 -3.90 14.48 14.93
C GLU A 557 -3.29 14.09 16.29
N LYS A 558 -3.24 15.05 17.22
CA LYS A 558 -2.64 14.84 18.54
C LYS A 558 -3.54 14.05 19.49
N ASP A 559 -4.86 14.13 19.31
CA ASP A 559 -5.87 13.53 20.19
C ASP A 559 -6.27 12.08 19.82
N ASP A 560 -5.55 11.48 18.85
CA ASP A 560 -5.67 10.07 18.51
C ASP A 560 -5.36 9.16 19.70
N TYR A 561 -6.06 8.02 19.78
CA TYR A 561 -5.96 7.11 20.91
C TYR A 561 -4.69 6.25 20.87
N ALA A 562 -4.22 5.86 22.04
CA ALA A 562 -3.12 4.92 22.19
C ALA A 562 -3.39 3.97 23.36
N ILE A 563 -3.16 2.69 23.15
CA ILE A 563 -3.30 1.66 24.19
C ILE A 563 -2.10 0.70 24.18
N TYR A 564 -1.81 0.20 25.38
CA TYR A 564 -0.86 -0.88 25.59
C TYR A 564 -1.67 -2.11 25.99
N ALA A 565 -1.71 -3.13 25.13
CA ALA A 565 -2.35 -4.38 25.45
C ALA A 565 -1.53 -5.16 26.50
N GLN A 566 -2.21 -5.74 27.49
CA GLN A 566 -1.54 -6.57 28.45
C GLN A 566 -1.03 -7.86 27.79
N SER A 567 0.21 -8.27 28.13
CA SER A 567 0.72 -9.58 27.71
C SER A 567 -0.17 -10.72 28.24
N ALA A 568 -0.46 -11.66 27.38
CA ALA A 568 -1.18 -12.89 27.78
C ALA A 568 -0.25 -13.88 28.51
N PHE A 569 1.07 -13.65 28.46
CA PHE A 569 2.05 -14.59 29.00
C PHE A 569 2.52 -14.22 30.40
N PRO A 570 2.70 -15.20 31.30
CA PRO A 570 3.26 -14.97 32.63
C PRO A 570 4.66 -14.39 32.55
N LYS A 571 4.90 -13.29 33.29
CA LYS A 571 6.23 -12.63 33.32
C LYS A 571 7.33 -13.56 33.86
N GLU A 572 6.95 -14.52 34.69
CA GLU A 572 7.84 -15.51 35.30
C GLU A 572 8.41 -16.52 34.29
N ASN A 573 7.80 -16.65 33.16
CA ASN A 573 8.26 -17.53 32.08
C ASN A 573 9.41 -16.94 31.26
N MET A 574 9.72 -15.63 31.45
CA MET A 574 10.77 -14.93 30.73
C MET A 574 11.90 -14.51 31.67
N LEU A 575 13.08 -15.05 31.47
CA LEU A 575 14.30 -14.59 32.12
C LEU A 575 14.97 -13.53 31.22
N LEU A 576 14.94 -12.27 31.65
CA LEU A 576 15.58 -11.17 30.92
C LEU A 576 16.88 -10.76 31.63
N LEU A 577 17.99 -10.91 30.93
CA LEU A 577 19.32 -10.59 31.40
C LEU A 577 19.95 -9.50 30.56
N GLN A 578 20.74 -8.62 31.19
CA GLN A 578 21.49 -7.57 30.51
C GLN A 578 22.95 -7.58 31.00
N ALA A 579 23.88 -7.79 30.07
CA ALA A 579 25.32 -7.71 30.35
C ALA A 579 25.80 -6.26 30.31
N ARG A 580 26.62 -5.88 31.29
CA ARG A 580 27.16 -4.52 31.40
C ARG A 580 28.67 -4.40 31.07
N ASP A 581 29.33 -5.51 30.77
CA ASP A 581 30.77 -5.62 30.56
C ASP A 581 31.18 -5.94 29.12
N VAL A 582 30.22 -5.80 28.17
CA VAL A 582 30.44 -5.91 26.71
C VAL A 582 29.83 -4.72 25.99
N SER A 583 30.44 -4.31 24.87
CA SER A 583 29.98 -3.18 24.06
C SER A 583 30.26 -3.37 22.57
N THR A 584 29.29 -3.09 21.72
CA THR A 584 29.47 -3.10 20.26
C THR A 584 29.93 -1.78 19.67
N ARG A 585 30.29 -0.79 20.52
CA ARG A 585 30.87 0.50 20.07
C ARG A 585 32.09 0.26 19.20
N TYR A 586 32.22 1.03 18.13
CA TYR A 586 33.33 0.90 17.18
C TYR A 586 34.69 0.93 17.84
N THR A 587 34.89 1.81 18.82
CA THR A 587 36.14 1.97 19.58
C THR A 587 36.49 0.80 20.50
N MET A 588 35.52 -0.06 20.81
CA MET A 588 35.69 -1.23 21.67
C MET A 588 35.82 -2.54 20.87
N ARG A 589 35.68 -2.49 19.55
CA ARG A 589 35.77 -3.67 18.68
C ARG A 589 37.20 -4.17 18.60
N GLY A 590 37.40 -5.46 18.76
CA GLY A 590 38.69 -6.13 18.69
C GLY A 590 38.57 -7.57 19.14
N ARG A 591 39.63 -8.36 18.95
CA ARG A 591 39.66 -9.82 19.20
C ARG A 591 39.21 -10.16 20.64
N ASP A 592 39.63 -9.39 21.64
CA ASP A 592 39.29 -9.67 23.04
C ASP A 592 37.78 -9.46 23.29
N MET A 593 37.19 -8.43 22.68
CA MET A 593 35.76 -8.17 22.79
C MET A 593 34.95 -9.25 22.02
N TYR A 594 35.37 -9.66 20.83
CA TYR A 594 34.73 -10.75 20.08
C TYR A 594 34.80 -12.09 20.83
N ARG A 595 35.92 -12.37 21.48
CA ARG A 595 36.07 -13.53 22.36
C ARG A 595 35.14 -13.46 23.57
N ARG A 596 34.97 -12.28 24.20
CA ARG A 596 33.99 -12.11 25.28
C ARG A 596 32.56 -12.41 24.82
N TYR A 597 32.18 -11.96 23.64
CA TYR A 597 30.89 -12.32 23.07
C TYR A 597 30.76 -13.84 22.85
N ALA A 598 31.77 -14.47 22.28
CA ALA A 598 31.81 -15.94 22.12
C ALA A 598 31.67 -16.69 23.45
N ASP A 599 32.33 -16.19 24.52
CA ASP A 599 32.23 -16.75 25.85
C ASP A 599 30.84 -16.57 26.47
N TYR A 600 30.17 -15.42 26.27
CA TYR A 600 28.78 -15.23 26.67
C TYR A 600 27.84 -16.20 25.96
N LEU A 601 27.96 -16.36 24.64
CA LEU A 601 27.17 -17.32 23.86
C LEU A 601 27.36 -18.73 24.38
N GLY A 602 28.61 -19.18 24.50
CA GLY A 602 28.93 -20.54 24.94
C GLY A 602 28.46 -20.85 26.37
N ARG A 603 28.64 -19.92 27.31
CA ARG A 603 28.16 -20.12 28.69
C ARG A 603 26.66 -20.16 28.77
N THR A 604 25.95 -19.24 28.13
CA THR A 604 24.46 -19.23 28.11
C THR A 604 23.91 -20.56 27.59
N VAL A 605 24.43 -21.04 26.49
CA VAL A 605 23.96 -22.28 25.83
C VAL A 605 24.29 -23.55 26.67
N ARG A 606 25.38 -23.53 27.46
CA ARG A 606 25.72 -24.64 28.35
C ARG A 606 24.89 -24.68 29.64
N CYS A 607 24.50 -23.52 30.16
CA CYS A 607 23.69 -23.45 31.38
C CYS A 607 22.34 -24.18 31.23
N LYS A 608 21.75 -24.13 30.05
CA LYS A 608 20.51 -24.83 29.74
C LYS A 608 20.55 -25.42 28.33
N LYS A 609 20.44 -26.75 28.23
CA LYS A 609 20.39 -27.45 26.93
C LYS A 609 19.13 -27.06 26.15
N GLY A 610 19.30 -26.74 24.86
CA GLY A 610 18.22 -26.42 23.93
C GLY A 610 18.68 -25.59 22.75
N ASN A 611 17.74 -25.01 22.01
CA ASN A 611 18.00 -24.23 20.81
C ASN A 611 17.98 -22.74 21.09
N TYR A 612 18.95 -22.03 20.55
CA TYR A 612 19.17 -20.60 20.74
C TYR A 612 19.33 -19.87 19.40
N MET A 613 18.94 -18.62 19.34
CA MET A 613 19.32 -17.67 18.28
C MET A 613 20.09 -16.50 18.84
N ALA A 614 21.22 -16.17 18.21
CA ALA A 614 21.98 -14.95 18.52
C ALA A 614 21.90 -13.97 17.36
N PHE A 615 21.47 -12.74 17.62
CA PHE A 615 21.25 -11.70 16.64
C PHE A 615 22.33 -10.63 16.71
N PHE A 616 23.03 -10.40 15.61
CA PHE A 616 24.19 -9.51 15.51
C PHE A 616 23.89 -8.22 14.74
N PRO A 617 24.66 -7.14 14.96
CA PRO A 617 24.44 -5.88 14.26
C PRO A 617 24.82 -5.90 12.76
N SER A 618 25.64 -6.84 12.33
CA SER A 618 26.07 -7.03 10.93
C SER A 618 26.71 -8.39 10.71
N TYR A 619 26.75 -8.86 9.46
CA TYR A 619 27.45 -10.10 9.07
C TYR A 619 28.92 -10.08 9.46
N LYS A 620 29.64 -9.00 9.19
CA LYS A 620 31.05 -8.83 9.55
C LYS A 620 31.30 -9.00 11.06
N PHE A 621 30.40 -8.48 11.91
CA PHE A 621 30.51 -8.63 13.36
C PHE A 621 30.20 -10.08 13.78
N MET A 622 29.19 -10.69 13.18
CA MET A 622 28.79 -12.08 13.40
C MET A 622 29.94 -13.04 13.08
N GLU A 623 30.54 -12.89 11.91
CA GLU A 623 31.69 -13.70 11.45
C GLU A 623 32.89 -13.55 12.40
N ALA A 624 33.22 -12.34 12.83
CA ALA A 624 34.31 -12.10 13.75
C ALA A 624 34.11 -12.73 15.15
N VAL A 625 32.86 -12.82 15.62
CA VAL A 625 32.50 -13.54 16.86
C VAL A 625 32.52 -15.05 16.62
N TYR A 626 32.00 -15.50 15.50
CA TYR A 626 31.99 -16.93 15.13
C TYR A 626 33.39 -17.53 15.06
N GLU A 627 34.36 -16.80 14.46
CA GLU A 627 35.77 -17.22 14.44
C GLU A 627 36.31 -17.49 15.85
N GLN A 628 36.01 -16.61 16.83
CA GLN A 628 36.43 -16.80 18.22
C GLN A 628 35.62 -17.93 18.89
N PHE A 629 34.34 -18.07 18.54
CA PHE A 629 33.46 -19.11 19.11
C PHE A 629 33.96 -20.51 18.76
N VAL A 630 34.28 -20.78 17.51
CA VAL A 630 34.81 -22.09 17.06
C VAL A 630 36.15 -22.44 17.72
N LEU A 631 36.96 -21.40 18.02
CA LEU A 631 38.26 -21.61 18.67
C LEU A 631 38.16 -21.88 20.18
N THR A 632 37.07 -21.49 20.83
CA THR A 632 36.96 -21.48 22.30
C THR A 632 35.84 -22.31 22.88
N GLN A 633 34.86 -22.72 22.03
CA GLN A 633 33.65 -23.39 22.48
C GLN A 633 33.53 -24.77 21.80
N GLU A 634 33.39 -25.83 22.60
CA GLU A 634 33.20 -27.21 22.15
C GLU A 634 31.83 -27.74 22.61
N GLY A 635 31.30 -28.75 21.91
CA GLY A 635 30.05 -29.43 22.28
C GLY A 635 28.78 -28.59 22.07
N ILE A 636 28.80 -27.62 21.15
CA ILE A 636 27.65 -26.82 20.74
C ILE A 636 27.56 -26.83 19.22
N ASP A 637 26.41 -27.18 18.68
CA ASP A 637 26.15 -27.11 17.24
C ASP A 637 25.86 -25.69 16.82
N VAL A 638 26.46 -25.24 15.71
CA VAL A 638 26.33 -23.84 15.22
C VAL A 638 25.90 -23.81 13.77
N ILE A 639 24.90 -23.01 13.47
CA ILE A 639 24.50 -22.67 12.09
C ILE A 639 24.53 -21.17 11.88
N LEU A 640 24.87 -20.73 10.66
CA LEU A 640 25.03 -19.33 10.31
C LEU A 640 24.06 -18.90 9.21
N GLN A 641 23.48 -17.73 9.39
CA GLN A 641 22.77 -17.04 8.33
C GLN A 641 23.75 -16.52 7.27
N SER A 642 23.55 -16.87 5.98
CA SER A 642 24.29 -16.27 4.87
C SER A 642 23.59 -14.99 4.34
N GLN A 643 24.33 -14.14 3.61
CA GLN A 643 23.81 -12.86 3.10
C GLN A 643 22.69 -13.04 2.06
N ASN A 644 22.76 -14.05 1.23
CA ASN A 644 21.90 -14.24 0.05
C ASN A 644 21.12 -15.55 0.09
N MET A 645 20.57 -15.92 1.27
CA MET A 645 19.76 -17.13 1.40
C MET A 645 18.48 -17.06 0.57
N GLY A 646 18.32 -18.02 -0.35
CA GLY A 646 17.08 -18.27 -1.04
C GLY A 646 15.98 -18.80 -0.10
N GLU A 647 14.76 -18.95 -0.61
CA GLU A 647 13.61 -19.43 0.20
C GLU A 647 13.88 -20.83 0.76
N LYS A 648 14.37 -21.75 -0.06
CA LYS A 648 14.73 -23.11 0.32
C LYS A 648 15.80 -23.17 1.42
N GLU A 649 16.86 -22.37 1.30
CA GLU A 649 17.94 -22.33 2.30
C GLU A 649 17.44 -21.78 3.65
N ARG A 650 16.45 -20.89 3.63
CA ARG A 650 15.78 -20.40 4.85
C ARG A 650 14.94 -21.48 5.52
N GLU A 651 14.23 -22.25 4.75
CA GLU A 651 13.46 -23.42 5.24
C GLU A 651 14.40 -24.43 5.85
N GLU A 652 15.48 -24.82 5.15
CA GLU A 652 16.50 -25.74 5.65
C GLU A 652 17.14 -25.24 6.96
N PHE A 653 17.42 -23.93 7.07
CA PHE A 653 17.93 -23.33 8.31
C PHE A 653 16.96 -23.47 9.48
N LEU A 654 15.66 -23.28 9.25
CA LEU A 654 14.63 -23.40 10.27
C LEU A 654 14.35 -24.85 10.66
N GLU A 655 14.43 -25.80 9.71
CA GLU A 655 14.28 -27.24 9.97
C GLU A 655 15.36 -27.76 10.92
N GLU A 656 16.54 -27.14 10.97
CA GLU A 656 17.58 -27.52 11.93
C GLU A 656 17.11 -27.37 13.38
N PHE A 657 16.17 -26.45 13.67
CA PHE A 657 15.58 -26.27 15.02
C PHE A 657 14.55 -27.35 15.38
N ASP A 658 14.11 -28.16 14.42
CA ASP A 658 13.18 -29.27 14.63
C ASP A 658 13.92 -30.60 14.88
N ARG A 659 15.22 -30.66 14.60
CA ARG A 659 16.00 -31.90 14.72
C ARG A 659 16.35 -32.19 16.18
N GLU A 660 16.11 -33.45 16.62
CA GLU A 660 16.64 -33.94 17.88
C GLU A 660 18.16 -33.97 17.86
N ARG A 661 18.80 -33.46 18.92
CA ARG A 661 20.25 -33.32 19.02
C ARG A 661 20.78 -33.74 20.41
N GLU A 662 22.00 -34.26 20.43
CA GLU A 662 22.71 -34.48 21.67
C GLU A 662 23.24 -33.17 22.26
N ASN A 663 23.72 -32.27 21.41
CA ASN A 663 24.20 -30.94 21.77
C ASN A 663 23.12 -29.90 21.72
N SER A 664 23.34 -28.75 22.36
CA SER A 664 22.56 -27.51 22.13
C SER A 664 22.86 -26.94 20.74
N LEU A 665 21.86 -26.32 20.10
CA LEU A 665 22.00 -25.61 18.83
C LEU A 665 22.02 -24.09 19.08
N ILE A 666 22.90 -23.38 18.39
CA ILE A 666 22.85 -21.93 18.28
C ILE A 666 22.86 -21.47 16.83
N GLY A 667 21.80 -20.76 16.40
CA GLY A 667 21.74 -20.08 15.11
C GLY A 667 22.27 -18.66 15.23
N LEU A 668 23.30 -18.30 14.44
CA LEU A 668 23.84 -16.95 14.39
C LEU A 668 23.18 -16.20 13.23
N CYS A 669 22.47 -15.11 13.55
CA CYS A 669 21.65 -14.34 12.63
C CYS A 669 21.98 -12.84 12.71
N VAL A 670 21.51 -12.05 11.74
CA VAL A 670 21.69 -10.60 11.74
C VAL A 670 20.35 -9.92 12.11
N MET A 671 20.42 -8.92 13.01
CA MET A 671 19.25 -8.12 13.41
C MET A 671 18.64 -7.38 12.21
N GLY A 672 17.31 -7.42 12.10
CA GLY A 672 16.59 -6.87 10.95
C GLY A 672 16.71 -7.69 9.66
N GLY A 673 17.37 -8.85 9.72
CA GLY A 673 17.40 -9.85 8.65
C GLY A 673 16.16 -10.74 8.66
N VAL A 674 16.11 -11.70 7.72
CA VAL A 674 14.94 -12.56 7.46
C VAL A 674 14.49 -13.40 8.66
N PHE A 675 15.38 -13.69 9.60
CA PHE A 675 15.07 -14.45 10.83
C PHE A 675 14.69 -13.57 12.04
N SER A 676 14.87 -12.26 11.94
CA SER A 676 14.40 -11.33 12.99
C SER A 676 12.89 -11.13 12.97
N GLU A 677 12.24 -11.43 11.82
CA GLU A 677 10.81 -11.26 11.62
C GLU A 677 10.23 -12.46 10.86
N GLY A 678 8.96 -12.77 11.12
CA GLY A 678 8.20 -13.73 10.30
C GLY A 678 8.55 -15.20 10.50
N ILE A 679 9.31 -15.60 11.51
CA ILE A 679 9.52 -16.99 11.90
C ILE A 679 8.67 -17.35 13.13
N ASP A 680 8.21 -18.59 13.20
CA ASP A 680 7.39 -19.12 14.30
C ASP A 680 7.99 -20.43 14.81
N LEU A 681 8.91 -20.29 15.78
CA LEU A 681 9.53 -21.43 16.48
C LEU A 681 8.91 -21.53 17.88
N MET A 682 7.85 -22.33 18.02
CA MET A 682 7.11 -22.48 19.27
C MET A 682 7.74 -23.55 20.18
N ALA A 683 7.44 -23.47 21.49
CA ALA A 683 7.86 -24.40 22.51
C ALA A 683 9.39 -24.61 22.57
N ASP A 684 9.84 -25.83 22.71
CA ASP A 684 11.27 -26.16 22.85
C ASP A 684 12.11 -25.94 21.57
N ARG A 685 11.48 -25.55 20.44
CA ARG A 685 12.19 -25.22 19.20
C ARG A 685 13.11 -24.01 19.35
N LEU A 686 12.78 -23.06 20.26
CA LEU A 686 13.62 -21.91 20.56
C LEU A 686 13.44 -21.49 22.04
N ILE A 687 14.42 -21.77 22.87
CA ILE A 687 14.38 -21.43 24.31
C ILE A 687 15.17 -20.18 24.67
N GLY A 688 15.92 -19.59 23.76
CA GLY A 688 16.67 -18.37 24.07
C GLY A 688 17.00 -17.51 22.86
N ALA A 689 16.91 -16.18 23.07
CA ALA A 689 17.39 -15.16 22.14
C ALA A 689 18.51 -14.33 22.79
N ILE A 690 19.63 -14.24 22.08
CA ILE A 690 20.78 -13.46 22.53
C ILE A 690 20.97 -12.28 21.58
N ILE A 691 20.83 -11.07 22.09
CA ILE A 691 20.86 -9.84 21.29
C ILE A 691 22.22 -9.16 21.48
N VAL A 692 23.04 -9.17 20.43
CA VAL A 692 24.38 -8.58 20.43
C VAL A 692 24.32 -7.15 19.92
N GLY A 693 24.43 -6.19 20.83
CA GLY A 693 24.36 -4.76 20.53
C GLY A 693 22.96 -4.18 20.49
N THR A 694 22.87 -2.89 20.26
CA THR A 694 21.64 -2.09 20.40
C THR A 694 20.85 -1.90 19.10
N GLY A 695 21.17 -2.66 18.05
CA GLY A 695 20.42 -2.63 16.79
C GLY A 695 20.51 -1.33 15.97
N LEU A 696 21.34 -0.36 16.39
CA LEU A 696 21.41 0.94 15.70
C LEU A 696 21.69 0.75 14.21
N PRO A 697 20.94 1.44 13.33
CA PRO A 697 21.22 1.46 11.91
C PRO A 697 22.64 1.95 11.59
N GLN A 698 23.15 1.56 10.42
CA GLN A 698 24.41 2.09 9.93
C GLN A 698 24.29 3.60 9.69
N VAL A 699 25.38 4.31 9.97
CA VAL A 699 25.49 5.76 9.68
C VAL A 699 25.50 5.93 8.15
N CYS A 700 24.60 6.76 7.65
CA CYS A 700 24.52 7.16 6.25
C CYS A 700 23.90 8.56 6.15
N ASN A 701 24.01 9.18 4.98
CA ASN A 701 23.55 10.56 4.77
C ASN A 701 22.07 10.73 5.04
N ASP A 702 21.21 9.78 4.64
CA ASP A 702 19.77 9.79 4.96
C ASP A 702 19.53 9.87 6.48
N ARG A 703 20.27 9.12 7.28
CA ARG A 703 20.12 9.10 8.74
C ARG A 703 20.63 10.38 9.40
N GLU A 704 21.72 10.95 8.89
CA GLU A 704 22.23 12.25 9.39
C GLU A 704 21.29 13.40 9.01
N ILE A 705 20.71 13.38 7.81
CA ILE A 705 19.66 14.32 7.38
C ILE A 705 18.41 14.18 8.28
N LEU A 706 17.95 12.96 8.54
CA LEU A 706 16.86 12.67 9.47
C LEU A 706 17.12 13.27 10.85
N LYS A 707 18.31 12.99 11.40
CA LYS A 707 18.73 13.50 12.70
C LYS A 707 18.72 15.02 12.72
N GLY A 708 19.35 15.67 11.73
CA GLY A 708 19.40 17.13 11.62
C GLY A 708 18.01 17.76 11.50
N TYR A 709 17.10 17.14 10.73
CA TYR A 709 15.72 17.60 10.57
C TYR A 709 14.96 17.63 11.90
N PHE A 710 15.05 16.57 12.72
CA PHE A 710 14.36 16.50 14.01
C PHE A 710 15.05 17.38 15.07
N ASP A 711 16.39 17.48 15.07
CA ASP A 711 17.12 18.39 15.95
C ASP A 711 16.71 19.86 15.70
N ALA A 712 16.57 20.26 14.43
CA ALA A 712 16.13 21.62 14.06
C ALA A 712 14.70 21.94 14.54
N ARG A 713 13.87 20.94 14.79
CA ARG A 713 12.50 21.07 15.33
C ARG A 713 12.42 20.91 16.85
N GLY A 714 13.57 20.93 17.55
CA GLY A 714 13.64 20.80 19.01
C GLY A 714 13.34 19.40 19.54
N MET A 715 13.36 18.40 18.67
CA MET A 715 13.25 16.99 19.03
C MET A 715 14.65 16.39 19.21
N ARG A 716 14.73 15.20 19.77
CA ARG A 716 15.99 14.47 19.91
C ARG A 716 16.28 13.69 18.63
N GLY A 717 16.91 14.32 17.64
CA GLY A 717 17.11 13.74 16.31
C GLY A 717 17.82 12.38 16.31
N PHE A 718 18.79 12.16 17.23
CA PHE A 718 19.41 10.85 17.40
C PHE A 718 18.41 9.75 17.76
N ASP A 719 17.42 10.06 18.60
CA ASP A 719 16.41 9.08 18.98
C ASP A 719 15.57 8.67 17.76
N TYR A 720 15.16 9.63 16.93
CA TYR A 720 14.35 9.40 15.73
C TYR A 720 15.12 8.68 14.61
N ALA A 721 16.39 9.03 14.40
CA ALA A 721 17.18 8.46 13.31
C ALA A 721 17.81 7.10 13.64
N TYR A 722 18.15 6.87 14.92
CA TYR A 722 18.97 5.73 15.33
C TYR A 722 18.35 4.90 16.46
N LEU A 723 18.00 5.54 17.60
CA LEU A 723 17.63 4.82 18.81
C LEU A 723 16.33 4.01 18.62
N TYR A 724 15.25 4.67 18.21
CA TYR A 724 13.93 4.02 18.08
C TYR A 724 13.93 2.94 16.99
N PRO A 725 14.48 3.16 15.78
CA PRO A 725 14.65 2.09 14.81
C PRO A 725 15.52 0.94 15.30
N GLY A 726 16.58 1.24 16.10
CA GLY A 726 17.45 0.23 16.69
C GLY A 726 16.73 -0.64 17.72
N ILE A 727 16.04 -0.01 18.66
CA ILE A 727 15.25 -0.72 19.69
C ILE A 727 14.15 -1.57 19.05
N ASN A 728 13.51 -1.09 17.99
CA ASN A 728 12.51 -1.90 17.28
C ASN A 728 13.10 -3.24 16.80
N LYS A 729 14.30 -3.24 16.20
CA LYS A 729 14.98 -4.47 15.77
C LYS A 729 15.31 -5.39 16.96
N VAL A 730 15.73 -4.82 18.09
CA VAL A 730 15.98 -5.56 19.33
C VAL A 730 14.71 -6.25 19.82
N LEU A 731 13.59 -5.51 19.90
CA LEU A 731 12.32 -6.02 20.36
C LEU A 731 11.75 -7.11 19.43
N GLN A 732 11.91 -6.94 18.13
CA GLN A 732 11.51 -7.94 17.14
C GLN A 732 12.28 -9.25 17.30
N SER A 733 13.61 -9.16 17.45
CA SER A 733 14.47 -10.32 17.62
C SER A 733 14.22 -11.04 18.95
N ALA A 734 14.03 -10.28 20.03
CA ALA A 734 13.74 -10.83 21.37
C ALA A 734 12.32 -11.45 21.46
N GLY A 735 11.35 -10.90 20.73
CA GLY A 735 9.95 -11.38 20.71
C GLY A 735 9.76 -12.76 20.04
N ARG A 736 10.83 -13.49 19.70
CA ARG A 736 10.77 -14.83 19.10
C ARG A 736 10.66 -15.94 20.14
N VAL A 737 11.03 -15.72 21.40
CA VAL A 737 11.21 -16.76 22.39
C VAL A 737 9.92 -17.18 23.09
N ILE A 738 9.05 -16.24 23.43
CA ILE A 738 7.78 -16.53 24.14
C ILE A 738 6.63 -16.35 23.14
N ARG A 739 5.95 -17.46 22.82
CA ARG A 739 4.86 -17.54 21.82
C ARG A 739 3.58 -18.10 22.39
N THR A 740 3.68 -18.95 23.41
CA THR A 740 2.55 -19.59 24.09
C THR A 740 2.57 -19.31 25.60
N GLU A 741 1.48 -19.61 26.28
CA GLU A 741 1.37 -19.44 27.74
C GLU A 741 2.32 -20.38 28.53
N THR A 742 2.76 -21.44 27.92
CA THR A 742 3.63 -22.46 28.51
C THR A 742 5.10 -22.29 28.17
N ASP A 743 5.43 -21.46 27.16
CA ASP A 743 6.81 -21.25 26.76
C ASP A 743 7.61 -20.62 27.89
N ARG A 744 8.82 -21.09 28.09
CA ARG A 744 9.81 -20.51 28.99
C ARG A 744 11.08 -20.21 28.24
N GLY A 745 11.62 -19.02 28.44
CA GLY A 745 12.78 -18.64 27.64
C GLY A 745 13.67 -17.57 28.25
N ILE A 746 14.87 -17.47 27.69
CA ILE A 746 15.92 -16.57 28.08
C ILE A 746 16.08 -15.50 27.01
N ILE A 747 16.07 -14.23 27.41
CA ILE A 747 16.47 -13.11 26.57
C ILE A 747 17.71 -12.48 27.21
N LEU A 748 18.83 -12.51 26.47
CA LEU A 748 20.09 -11.95 26.92
C LEU A 748 20.50 -10.75 26.04
N LEU A 749 20.55 -9.57 26.65
CA LEU A 749 20.95 -8.33 26.00
C LEU A 749 22.44 -8.07 26.23
N LEU A 750 23.26 -8.17 25.20
CA LEU A 750 24.71 -8.05 25.26
C LEU A 750 25.18 -6.67 24.75
N ASP A 751 24.95 -5.64 25.55
CA ASP A 751 25.60 -4.31 25.41
C ASP A 751 25.39 -3.45 26.66
N GLU A 752 26.43 -2.77 27.13
CA GLU A 752 26.38 -1.89 28.29
C GLU A 752 25.34 -0.74 28.16
N ARG A 753 25.09 -0.30 26.91
CA ARG A 753 24.18 0.82 26.63
C ARG A 753 22.75 0.56 27.03
N PHE A 754 22.31 -0.69 27.13
CA PHE A 754 20.98 -1.02 27.61
C PHE A 754 20.74 -0.59 29.08
N SER A 755 21.82 -0.33 29.87
CA SER A 755 21.72 0.25 31.22
C SER A 755 21.35 1.75 31.20
N GLN A 756 21.52 2.43 30.07
CA GLN A 756 21.26 3.87 29.97
C GLN A 756 19.73 4.12 29.93
N ARG A 757 19.30 5.19 30.61
CA ARG A 757 17.91 5.57 30.77
C ARG A 757 17.19 5.65 29.42
N GLN A 758 17.79 6.25 28.39
CA GLN A 758 17.20 6.42 27.06
C GLN A 758 16.81 5.08 26.38
N TYR A 759 17.56 4.00 26.62
CA TYR A 759 17.21 2.67 26.13
C TYR A 759 16.13 2.03 26.99
N ARG A 760 16.23 2.14 28.32
CA ARG A 760 15.25 1.58 29.26
C ARG A 760 13.85 2.20 29.11
N ASP A 761 13.78 3.51 28.86
CA ASP A 761 12.52 4.22 28.62
C ASP A 761 11.80 3.72 27.34
N SER A 762 12.48 2.99 26.48
CA SER A 762 11.95 2.37 25.25
C SER A 762 11.64 0.87 25.40
N PHE A 763 11.86 0.29 26.57
CA PHE A 763 11.56 -1.12 26.84
C PHE A 763 10.04 -1.33 27.00
N PRO A 764 9.52 -2.48 26.56
CA PRO A 764 8.13 -2.84 26.85
C PRO A 764 7.94 -3.09 28.35
N ARG A 765 6.69 -2.96 28.80
CA ARG A 765 6.34 -3.12 30.22
C ARG A 765 6.66 -4.51 30.77
N GLU A 766 6.70 -5.52 29.92
CA GLU A 766 7.07 -6.88 30.27
C GLU A 766 8.56 -7.00 30.66
N TRP A 767 9.40 -6.03 30.30
CA TRP A 767 10.84 -6.03 30.56
C TRP A 767 11.23 -5.28 31.87
N GLU A 768 10.26 -4.97 32.74
CA GLU A 768 10.52 -4.32 34.03
C GLU A 768 11.50 -5.12 34.90
N ASN A 769 11.43 -6.46 34.88
CA ASN A 769 12.27 -7.35 35.68
C ASN A 769 13.58 -7.74 34.95
N CYS A 770 14.31 -6.76 34.44
CA CYS A 770 15.60 -6.99 33.79
C CYS A 770 16.72 -7.13 34.82
N HIS A 771 17.38 -8.29 34.88
CA HIS A 771 18.53 -8.52 35.76
C HIS A 771 19.83 -8.11 35.08
N VAL A 772 20.65 -7.34 35.78
CA VAL A 772 21.97 -6.93 35.27
C VAL A 772 23.02 -7.97 35.65
N CYS A 773 23.73 -8.50 34.70
CA CYS A 773 24.75 -9.51 34.88
C CYS A 773 26.14 -9.07 34.32
N THR A 774 27.13 -9.81 34.68
CA THR A 774 28.47 -9.81 34.07
C THR A 774 28.85 -11.24 33.69
N MET A 775 29.96 -11.41 33.01
CA MET A 775 30.49 -12.74 32.70
C MET A 775 30.62 -13.64 33.92
N LEU A 776 30.89 -13.09 35.09
CA LEU A 776 31.10 -13.83 36.34
C LEU A 776 29.79 -14.24 37.02
N THR A 777 28.71 -13.49 36.79
CA THR A 777 27.42 -13.69 37.49
C THR A 777 26.32 -14.25 36.56
N LEU A 778 26.63 -14.49 35.28
CA LEU A 778 25.65 -14.98 34.29
C LEU A 778 25.02 -16.32 34.73
N GLU A 779 25.84 -17.24 35.17
CA GLU A 779 25.42 -18.61 35.55
C GLU A 779 24.55 -18.65 36.81
N ASP A 780 24.65 -17.62 37.67
CA ASP A 780 23.84 -17.52 38.90
C ASP A 780 22.35 -17.25 38.61
N TYR A 781 22.03 -16.78 37.38
CA TYR A 781 20.67 -16.44 36.98
C TYR A 781 20.00 -17.51 36.09
N ILE A 782 20.80 -18.25 35.30
CA ILE A 782 20.31 -19.26 34.36
C ILE A 782 20.25 -20.65 35.05
#